data_9701fc4983ea96bb9bdfa7a52afa4e2d
#
_entry.id   9701fc4983ea96bb9bdfa7a52afa4e2d
#
_cell.length_a   1.000
_cell.length_b   1.000
_cell.length_c   1.000
_cell.angle_alpha   90.00
_cell.angle_beta   90.00
_cell.angle_gamma   90.00
#
_symmetry.space_group_name_H-M   'P 1'
#
loop_
_entity.id
_entity.type
_entity.pdbx_description
1 polymer ?
#
loop_
_entity_poly.entity_id
_entity_poly.type
_entity_poly.pdbx_seq_one_letter_code
_entity_poly.pdbx_strand_id
1 'polypeptide(L)'
;AVQLSETRKRVLKQYSVETREVYKIFASSSGFVDLLADRLTAAGCEVFETNVDAARRFIIDRGFSTFGWYSCSAAVPRLGAGRDSWTELEYDCAVGDLEFYPERSEWPGYNIMSFDIECMGESGFPNAARDEDMILQISCVIWKEGSKGAPRSILLNLGTCSPIEGVEVYECPSELDLLYLFLTMIRDMDLEFVTGYNISNFDFPYILDRASQVYNLNPKEFTATRSASIFEVHKPKNSSSSGFMRAVSKVKVAGVVPVDMYQVCREKLSLSNYKLDTVAKECVGEKKDDVSYKEIPHLFRQGPEGRAKLGTYCVKDSALVLDLLKYFMTHVEISEIAKIAKIPTRRVLTDGQQIRVFSCLLDVAGRQGFILPSGNKESSEGYQGATVIDPTPGFYNTPVLVVDFASLLPTIIQAHNLCYSTMIPGDQLYLHPHLGPGDYETFELSSGAVHFVKKHKTASLLATLLNAWLAKRKAIRRALAAEADEATRTILDKQQLAIKVTCNAVYGFTGVASGILPCLKIAETVTFQGRRMLERSKRYIEAVTPEGLAAILRRPVAACDPEASFKVIYGDTDSLFIHCRGYSPEAVTGFCDELAAHMTHTLFVDPIKLEAEKTFTCLILLTKKRYIGMMTTGKVLMKGVDLVRKTACKFVQETTKAVLDLVLRDEGVRAAAERLCSMRVEEVYRRGLPAGFLKVVDVLNDSYRRLRLNLVPASQLSFSTELSRPISYYKTLTLPHLVVYNKIMQRNEELPQIHDRIAYVFVQPSKGEKCKLKSDLAEDPAYAAQHGIPPAVDLYFDKVVHGAANILQCLFEN
;
A
#
# COMPACT_ATOMS: atom_id res chain seq x y z
N ALA A 1 -19.53 -33.05 -22.28
CA ALA A 1 -18.66 -34.24 -22.25
C ALA A 1 -17.61 -34.01 -21.16
N VAL A 2 -17.33 -35.02 -20.38
CA VAL A 2 -16.26 -35.06 -19.36
C VAL A 2 -15.13 -35.91 -19.94
N GLN A 3 -13.92 -35.35 -19.94
CA GLN A 3 -12.72 -36.08 -20.35
C GLN A 3 -11.82 -36.27 -19.14
N LEU A 4 -11.24 -37.46 -19.00
CA LEU A 4 -10.30 -37.82 -17.96
C LEU A 4 -8.92 -38.03 -18.55
N SER A 5 -7.90 -37.58 -17.83
CA SER A 5 -6.50 -37.86 -18.15
C SER A 5 -5.81 -38.29 -16.86
N GLU A 6 -5.19 -39.48 -16.89
CA GLU A 6 -4.43 -40.00 -15.75
C GLU A 6 -3.00 -39.43 -15.74
N THR A 7 -2.53 -39.14 -14.57
CA THR A 7 -1.14 -38.67 -14.35
C THR A 7 -0.68 -39.03 -12.94
N ARG A 8 0.62 -39.00 -12.71
CA ARG A 8 1.19 -39.21 -11.36
C ARG A 8 1.80 -37.90 -10.86
N LYS A 9 1.42 -37.51 -9.68
CA LYS A 9 1.83 -36.25 -9.05
C LYS A 9 2.21 -36.44 -7.58
N ARG A 10 3.06 -35.57 -7.06
CA ARG A 10 3.32 -35.42 -5.62
C ARG A 10 2.41 -34.34 -5.06
N VAL A 11 1.84 -34.55 -3.88
CA VAL A 11 1.02 -33.54 -3.21
C VAL A 11 1.92 -32.52 -2.50
N LEU A 12 1.72 -31.24 -2.76
CA LEU A 12 2.48 -30.15 -2.14
C LEU A 12 1.94 -29.83 -0.74
N LYS A 13 2.25 -30.66 0.22
CA LYS A 13 1.85 -30.49 1.62
C LYS A 13 3.06 -30.58 2.55
N GLN A 14 3.86 -31.62 2.37
CA GLN A 14 5.11 -31.86 3.06
C GLN A 14 6.06 -32.65 2.16
N TYR A 15 7.32 -32.81 2.57
CA TYR A 15 8.28 -33.62 1.81
C TYR A 15 7.76 -35.03 1.60
N SER A 16 7.80 -35.49 0.36
CA SER A 16 7.49 -36.86 -0.03
C SER A 16 8.20 -37.23 -1.32
N VAL A 17 8.71 -38.44 -1.39
CA VAL A 17 9.23 -39.05 -2.63
C VAL A 17 8.17 -39.81 -3.39
N GLU A 18 7.04 -40.11 -2.75
CA GLU A 18 5.94 -40.88 -3.31
C GLU A 18 5.10 -40.03 -4.27
N THR A 19 4.79 -40.59 -5.42
CA THR A 19 3.82 -40.06 -6.37
C THR A 19 2.49 -40.77 -6.19
N ARG A 20 1.40 -40.00 -6.32
CA ARG A 20 0.03 -40.50 -6.34
C ARG A 20 -0.51 -40.47 -7.76
N GLU A 21 -1.31 -41.45 -8.10
CA GLU A 21 -2.14 -41.42 -9.29
C GLU A 21 -3.27 -40.43 -9.11
N VAL A 22 -3.40 -39.51 -10.04
CA VAL A 22 -4.44 -38.47 -10.03
C VAL A 22 -5.06 -38.35 -11.42
N TYR A 23 -6.34 -38.00 -11.46
CA TYR A 23 -7.09 -37.83 -12.70
C TYR A 23 -7.38 -36.36 -12.94
N LYS A 24 -6.92 -35.82 -14.05
CA LYS A 24 -7.27 -34.48 -14.49
C LYS A 24 -8.62 -34.56 -15.21
N ILE A 25 -9.58 -33.81 -14.73
CA ILE A 25 -10.97 -33.78 -15.23
C ILE A 25 -11.18 -32.51 -16.04
N PHE A 26 -11.56 -32.66 -17.30
CA PHE A 26 -11.96 -31.58 -18.19
C PHE A 26 -13.48 -31.57 -18.36
N ALA A 27 -14.09 -30.40 -18.22
CA ALA A 27 -15.52 -30.22 -18.39
C ALA A 27 -15.82 -28.98 -19.25
N SER A 28 -17.06 -28.92 -19.76
CA SER A 28 -17.47 -27.89 -20.73
C SER A 28 -17.68 -26.49 -20.14
N SER A 29 -17.78 -26.34 -18.81
CA SER A 29 -17.97 -25.07 -18.15
C SER A 29 -17.38 -25.08 -16.75
N SER A 30 -17.00 -23.91 -16.21
CA SER A 30 -16.51 -23.76 -14.85
C SER A 30 -17.57 -24.17 -13.80
N GLY A 31 -18.82 -23.79 -13.98
CA GLY A 31 -19.90 -24.20 -13.06
C GLY A 31 -20.10 -25.72 -13.01
N PHE A 32 -19.85 -26.42 -14.11
CA PHE A 32 -19.90 -27.87 -14.11
C PHE A 32 -18.69 -28.51 -13.41
N VAL A 33 -17.51 -27.89 -13.53
CA VAL A 33 -16.31 -28.29 -12.77
C VAL A 33 -16.55 -28.14 -11.27
N ASP A 34 -17.12 -27.03 -10.83
CA ASP A 34 -17.43 -26.77 -9.42
C ASP A 34 -18.43 -27.81 -8.88
N LEU A 35 -19.47 -28.08 -9.62
CA LEU A 35 -20.46 -29.10 -9.24
C LEU A 35 -19.83 -30.51 -9.12
N LEU A 36 -18.92 -30.88 -10.04
CA LEU A 36 -18.22 -32.15 -9.99
C LEU A 36 -17.29 -32.22 -8.77
N ALA A 37 -16.57 -31.13 -8.49
CA ALA A 37 -15.70 -31.05 -7.32
C ALA A 37 -16.48 -31.25 -6.02
N ASP A 38 -17.64 -30.62 -5.87
CA ASP A 38 -18.51 -30.74 -4.71
C ASP A 38 -19.04 -32.18 -4.56
N ARG A 39 -19.48 -32.81 -5.63
CA ARG A 39 -19.99 -34.18 -5.64
C ARG A 39 -18.90 -35.20 -5.33
N LEU A 40 -17.72 -35.04 -5.92
CA LEU A 40 -16.59 -35.92 -5.63
C LEU A 40 -16.11 -35.79 -4.19
N THR A 41 -16.06 -34.60 -3.65
CA THR A 41 -15.77 -34.34 -2.24
C THR A 41 -16.81 -35.01 -1.34
N ALA A 42 -18.10 -34.89 -1.64
CA ALA A 42 -19.19 -35.53 -0.91
C ALA A 42 -19.12 -37.06 -0.98
N ALA A 43 -18.60 -37.62 -2.07
CA ALA A 43 -18.36 -39.05 -2.24
C ALA A 43 -17.07 -39.55 -1.54
N GLY A 44 -16.35 -38.68 -0.85
CA GLY A 44 -15.12 -39.03 -0.15
C GLY A 44 -13.85 -39.06 -1.00
N CYS A 45 -13.92 -38.54 -2.23
CA CYS A 45 -12.73 -38.37 -3.07
C CYS A 45 -11.92 -37.14 -2.62
N GLU A 46 -10.59 -37.27 -2.59
CA GLU A 46 -9.71 -36.13 -2.40
C GLU A 46 -9.61 -35.33 -3.70
N VAL A 47 -9.92 -34.02 -3.65
CA VAL A 47 -9.89 -33.13 -4.80
C VAL A 47 -8.79 -32.09 -4.64
N PHE A 48 -8.18 -31.69 -5.77
CA PHE A 48 -7.04 -30.79 -5.79
C PHE A 48 -7.28 -29.62 -6.72
N GLU A 49 -6.68 -28.47 -6.40
CA GLU A 49 -6.65 -27.27 -7.25
C GLU A 49 -8.04 -26.78 -7.72
N THR A 50 -9.07 -26.99 -6.90
CA THR A 50 -10.45 -26.61 -7.23
C THR A 50 -10.72 -25.11 -7.05
N ASN A 51 -9.80 -24.39 -6.40
CA ASN A 51 -9.86 -22.95 -6.14
C ASN A 51 -9.16 -22.10 -7.22
N VAL A 52 -8.86 -22.69 -8.37
CA VAL A 52 -8.23 -22.01 -9.51
C VAL A 52 -9.29 -21.72 -10.57
N ASP A 53 -9.51 -20.44 -10.88
CA ASP A 53 -10.45 -20.06 -11.94
C ASP A 53 -9.92 -20.42 -13.35
N ALA A 54 -10.83 -20.47 -14.32
CA ALA A 54 -10.55 -20.91 -15.68
C ALA A 54 -9.48 -20.04 -16.38
N ALA A 55 -9.48 -18.73 -16.15
CA ALA A 55 -8.52 -17.82 -16.78
C ALA A 55 -7.10 -18.08 -16.27
N ARG A 56 -6.91 -18.20 -14.94
CA ARG A 56 -5.59 -18.53 -14.38
C ARG A 56 -5.13 -19.93 -14.77
N ARG A 57 -6.05 -20.91 -14.76
CA ARG A 57 -5.74 -22.27 -15.20
C ARG A 57 -5.23 -22.28 -16.64
N PHE A 58 -5.92 -21.59 -17.54
CA PHE A 58 -5.52 -21.46 -18.94
C PHE A 58 -4.13 -20.82 -19.08
N ILE A 59 -3.91 -19.68 -18.42
CA ILE A 59 -2.63 -18.96 -18.45
C ILE A 59 -1.47 -19.85 -17.97
N ILE A 60 -1.66 -20.52 -16.85
CA ILE A 60 -0.61 -21.37 -16.24
C ILE A 60 -0.34 -22.61 -17.08
N ASP A 61 -1.37 -23.32 -17.52
CA ASP A 61 -1.23 -24.56 -18.28
C ASP A 61 -0.58 -24.32 -19.65
N ARG A 62 -0.76 -23.15 -20.24
CA ARG A 62 -0.19 -22.78 -21.54
C ARG A 62 1.16 -22.06 -21.44
N GLY A 63 1.58 -21.65 -20.25
CA GLY A 63 2.77 -20.83 -20.08
C GLY A 63 2.61 -19.42 -20.66
N PHE A 64 1.39 -18.91 -20.71
CA PHE A 64 1.04 -17.59 -21.22
C PHE A 64 1.14 -16.53 -20.11
N SER A 65 0.90 -15.29 -20.49
CA SER A 65 0.77 -14.15 -19.59
C SER A 65 -0.58 -13.48 -19.79
N THR A 66 -1.10 -12.86 -18.75
CA THR A 66 -2.33 -12.05 -18.81
C THR A 66 -2.12 -10.71 -19.49
N PHE A 67 -0.87 -10.32 -19.66
CA PHE A 67 -0.45 -9.07 -20.30
C PHE A 67 0.86 -9.29 -21.05
N GLY A 68 0.88 -9.00 -22.34
CA GLY A 68 2.08 -9.17 -23.17
C GLY A 68 1.76 -9.26 -24.65
N TRP A 69 2.80 -9.48 -25.44
CA TRP A 69 2.70 -9.58 -26.89
C TRP A 69 2.54 -11.02 -27.37
N TYR A 70 1.61 -11.19 -28.29
CA TYR A 70 1.29 -12.47 -28.91
C TYR A 70 1.26 -12.33 -30.44
N SER A 71 1.55 -13.39 -31.14
CA SER A 71 1.22 -13.55 -32.55
C SER A 71 0.28 -14.72 -32.75
N CYS A 72 -0.45 -14.71 -33.84
CA CYS A 72 -1.28 -15.80 -34.27
C CYS A 72 -1.05 -16.08 -35.76
N SER A 73 -0.62 -17.29 -36.09
CA SER A 73 -0.29 -17.67 -37.48
C SER A 73 -1.52 -17.91 -38.37
N ALA A 74 -2.65 -18.25 -37.78
CA ALA A 74 -3.89 -18.64 -38.47
C ALA A 74 -5.15 -17.98 -37.86
N ALA A 75 -5.14 -16.63 -37.84
CA ALA A 75 -6.30 -15.87 -37.34
C ALA A 75 -7.33 -15.69 -38.43
N VAL A 76 -8.60 -15.96 -38.10
CA VAL A 76 -9.74 -15.78 -39.01
C VAL A 76 -10.58 -14.61 -38.51
N PRO A 77 -10.78 -13.53 -39.29
CA PRO A 77 -11.57 -12.40 -38.87
C PRO A 77 -13.06 -12.77 -38.74
N ARG A 78 -13.68 -12.31 -37.65
CA ARG A 78 -15.14 -12.37 -37.47
C ARG A 78 -15.79 -11.11 -38.04
N LEU A 79 -16.77 -11.30 -38.89
CA LEU A 79 -17.42 -10.21 -39.60
C LEU A 79 -18.94 -10.21 -39.33
N GLY A 80 -19.56 -9.04 -39.38
CA GLY A 80 -20.98 -8.84 -39.35
C GLY A 80 -21.66 -9.41 -38.09
N ALA A 81 -22.74 -10.17 -38.33
CA ALA A 81 -23.56 -10.78 -37.27
C ALA A 81 -22.85 -11.91 -36.49
N GLY A 82 -21.76 -12.43 -37.01
CA GLY A 82 -20.93 -13.47 -36.34
C GLY A 82 -20.02 -12.94 -35.25
N ARG A 83 -19.96 -11.64 -35.02
CA ARG A 83 -19.10 -11.03 -34.00
C ARG A 83 -19.73 -11.16 -32.60
N ASP A 84 -18.89 -11.44 -31.62
CA ASP A 84 -19.27 -11.54 -30.20
C ASP A 84 -18.91 -10.27 -29.40
N SER A 85 -18.23 -9.30 -30.06
CA SER A 85 -17.81 -8.06 -29.43
C SER A 85 -18.16 -6.82 -30.27
N TRP A 86 -18.02 -5.64 -29.65
CA TRP A 86 -18.15 -4.32 -30.28
C TRP A 86 -16.77 -3.71 -30.63
N THR A 87 -15.68 -4.45 -30.37
CA THR A 87 -14.32 -4.01 -30.69
C THR A 87 -14.13 -3.79 -32.19
N GLU A 88 -13.16 -2.97 -32.57
CA GLU A 88 -12.88 -2.67 -33.98
C GLU A 88 -12.51 -3.93 -34.79
N LEU A 89 -11.65 -4.77 -34.20
CA LEU A 89 -11.16 -6.00 -34.78
C LEU A 89 -11.50 -7.19 -33.87
N GLU A 90 -11.94 -8.29 -34.48
CA GLU A 90 -12.24 -9.54 -33.78
C GLU A 90 -11.80 -10.73 -34.64
N TYR A 91 -11.07 -11.65 -34.05
CA TYR A 91 -10.52 -12.82 -34.73
C TYR A 91 -10.76 -14.10 -33.94
N ASP A 92 -10.96 -15.19 -34.64
CA ASP A 92 -10.88 -16.55 -34.11
C ASP A 92 -9.52 -17.14 -34.40
N CYS A 93 -8.95 -17.86 -33.44
CA CYS A 93 -7.75 -18.66 -33.62
C CYS A 93 -7.76 -19.89 -32.75
N ALA A 94 -7.07 -20.93 -33.18
CA ALA A 94 -6.82 -22.07 -32.31
C ALA A 94 -5.74 -21.69 -31.26
N VAL A 95 -5.85 -22.21 -30.05
CA VAL A 95 -4.88 -21.93 -28.99
C VAL A 95 -3.46 -22.35 -29.38
N GLY A 96 -3.33 -23.43 -30.18
CA GLY A 96 -2.04 -23.91 -30.69
C GLY A 96 -1.34 -22.97 -31.68
N ASP A 97 -2.08 -22.03 -32.27
CA ASP A 97 -1.55 -21.05 -33.23
C ASP A 97 -1.10 -19.74 -32.53
N LEU A 98 -1.36 -19.60 -31.22
CA LEU A 98 -0.90 -18.47 -30.43
C LEU A 98 0.53 -18.69 -29.95
N GLU A 99 1.38 -17.71 -30.21
CA GLU A 99 2.74 -17.65 -29.71
C GLU A 99 2.93 -16.44 -28.80
N PHE A 100 3.45 -16.66 -27.60
CA PHE A 100 3.74 -15.61 -26.62
C PHE A 100 5.19 -15.17 -26.69
N TYR A 101 5.43 -13.85 -26.65
CA TYR A 101 6.75 -13.25 -26.69
C TYR A 101 7.11 -12.60 -25.33
N PRO A 102 7.64 -13.37 -24.37
CA PRO A 102 7.91 -12.86 -23.03
C PRO A 102 8.98 -11.77 -22.99
N GLU A 103 9.88 -11.75 -23.98
CA GLU A 103 10.99 -10.79 -24.06
C GLU A 103 10.58 -9.45 -24.68
N ARG A 104 9.41 -9.36 -25.32
CA ARG A 104 8.89 -8.09 -25.84
C ARG A 104 8.30 -7.26 -24.72
N SER A 105 8.93 -6.11 -24.45
CA SER A 105 8.59 -5.23 -23.36
C SER A 105 7.97 -3.88 -23.80
N GLU A 106 7.80 -3.67 -25.11
CA GLU A 106 7.20 -2.45 -25.61
C GLU A 106 5.78 -2.28 -25.06
N TRP A 107 5.49 -1.08 -24.64
CA TRP A 107 4.17 -0.74 -24.12
C TRP A 107 3.25 -0.34 -25.27
N PRO A 108 2.05 -0.93 -25.40
CA PRO A 108 1.09 -0.51 -26.41
C PRO A 108 0.46 0.83 -26.03
N GLY A 109 0.02 1.60 -27.01
CA GLY A 109 -0.71 2.82 -26.80
C GLY A 109 -2.17 2.55 -26.43
N TYR A 110 -2.53 2.63 -25.16
CA TYR A 110 -3.88 2.44 -24.68
C TYR A 110 -4.73 3.71 -24.67
N ASN A 111 -6.04 3.54 -24.81
CA ASN A 111 -7.02 4.60 -24.61
C ASN A 111 -7.50 4.53 -23.14
N ILE A 112 -7.32 5.63 -22.43
CA ILE A 112 -7.69 5.77 -21.02
C ILE A 112 -8.65 6.92 -20.88
N MET A 113 -9.83 6.67 -20.28
CA MET A 113 -10.84 7.67 -20.02
C MET A 113 -10.93 7.95 -18.53
N SER A 114 -10.77 9.22 -18.15
CA SER A 114 -11.14 9.72 -16.84
C SER A 114 -12.52 10.36 -16.91
N PHE A 115 -13.39 10.07 -15.96
CA PHE A 115 -14.73 10.64 -15.91
C PHE A 115 -15.12 11.10 -14.51
N ASP A 116 -16.06 12.01 -14.44
CA ASP A 116 -16.66 12.55 -13.24
C ASP A 116 -18.10 12.92 -13.50
N ILE A 117 -18.97 12.86 -12.48
CA ILE A 117 -20.39 13.21 -12.58
C ILE A 117 -20.74 14.37 -11.67
N GLU A 118 -21.67 15.22 -12.14
CA GLU A 118 -22.32 16.25 -11.34
C GLU A 118 -23.81 15.95 -11.22
N CYS A 119 -24.32 15.94 -9.98
CA CYS A 119 -25.68 15.58 -9.69
C CYS A 119 -26.45 16.72 -9.04
N MET A 120 -27.77 16.74 -9.26
CA MET A 120 -28.69 17.58 -8.52
C MET A 120 -28.78 17.10 -7.06
N GLY A 121 -28.60 17.99 -6.11
CA GLY A 121 -28.71 17.70 -4.68
C GLY A 121 -29.55 18.77 -4.00
N GLU A 122 -30.86 18.80 -4.23
CA GLU A 122 -31.74 19.83 -3.67
C GLU A 122 -31.96 19.70 -2.17
N SER A 123 -32.12 18.47 -1.72
CA SER A 123 -32.43 18.17 -0.33
C SER A 123 -31.19 17.78 0.51
N GLY A 124 -29.99 18.10 0.02
CA GLY A 124 -28.71 17.74 0.62
C GLY A 124 -27.82 16.96 -0.33
N PHE A 125 -27.08 15.96 0.20
CA PHE A 125 -26.22 15.14 -0.64
C PHE A 125 -27.02 14.29 -1.64
N PRO A 126 -26.64 14.22 -2.92
CA PRO A 126 -27.40 13.52 -3.96
C PRO A 126 -27.65 12.05 -3.63
N ASN A 127 -28.88 11.57 -3.92
CA ASN A 127 -29.25 10.19 -3.75
C ASN A 127 -29.88 9.64 -5.04
N ALA A 128 -29.27 8.63 -5.65
CA ALA A 128 -29.69 8.05 -6.91
C ALA A 128 -31.15 7.50 -6.91
N ALA A 129 -31.69 7.20 -5.73
CA ALA A 129 -33.06 6.69 -5.60
C ALA A 129 -34.14 7.80 -5.64
N ARG A 130 -33.76 9.07 -5.59
CA ARG A 130 -34.69 10.19 -5.69
C ARG A 130 -34.83 10.63 -7.14
N ASP A 131 -36.02 10.82 -7.60
CA ASP A 131 -36.27 11.24 -9.00
C ASP A 131 -35.68 12.62 -9.30
N GLU A 132 -35.73 13.53 -8.34
CA GLU A 132 -35.19 14.89 -8.46
C GLU A 132 -33.67 14.96 -8.51
N ASP A 133 -32.97 13.99 -7.95
CA ASP A 133 -31.51 13.98 -7.87
C ASP A 133 -30.87 13.40 -9.16
N MET A 134 -31.19 14.02 -10.28
CA MET A 134 -30.69 13.61 -11.61
C MET A 134 -29.21 13.86 -11.77
N ILE A 135 -28.57 13.11 -12.64
CA ILE A 135 -27.23 13.42 -13.16
C ILE A 135 -27.37 14.58 -14.15
N LEU A 136 -26.65 15.66 -13.89
CA LEU A 136 -26.70 16.89 -14.68
C LEU A 136 -25.64 16.93 -15.78
N GLN A 137 -24.44 16.46 -15.43
CA GLN A 137 -23.28 16.44 -16.32
C GLN A 137 -22.44 15.22 -16.08
N ILE A 138 -21.82 14.70 -17.16
CA ILE A 138 -20.74 13.72 -17.09
C ILE A 138 -19.59 14.26 -17.94
N SER A 139 -18.43 14.49 -17.33
CA SER A 139 -17.23 14.83 -18.07
C SER A 139 -16.44 13.56 -18.38
N CYS A 140 -15.86 13.50 -19.58
CA CYS A 140 -15.01 12.41 -20.04
C CYS A 140 -13.75 13.01 -20.69
N VAL A 141 -12.60 12.72 -20.11
CA VAL A 141 -11.30 13.13 -20.64
C VAL A 141 -10.56 11.90 -21.11
N ILE A 142 -10.31 11.80 -22.41
CA ILE A 142 -9.73 10.62 -23.05
C ILE A 142 -8.30 10.91 -23.49
N TRP A 143 -7.39 10.10 -23.02
CA TRP A 143 -5.99 10.16 -23.36
C TRP A 143 -5.56 8.89 -24.08
N LYS A 144 -4.95 9.05 -25.25
CA LYS A 144 -4.25 7.96 -25.93
C LYS A 144 -2.78 7.98 -25.49
N GLU A 145 -2.36 6.94 -24.81
CA GLU A 145 -1.00 6.82 -24.30
C GLU A 145 0.02 6.89 -25.44
N GLY A 146 1.11 7.62 -25.22
CA GLY A 146 2.14 7.85 -26.22
C GLY A 146 1.80 8.94 -27.26
N SER A 147 0.57 9.50 -27.24
CA SER A 147 0.22 10.62 -28.11
C SER A 147 0.86 11.93 -27.61
N LYS A 148 1.31 12.77 -28.56
CA LYS A 148 1.87 14.10 -28.25
C LYS A 148 0.78 15.17 -28.11
N GLY A 149 -0.47 14.87 -28.43
CA GLY A 149 -1.60 15.79 -28.37
C GLY A 149 -2.19 15.92 -26.96
N ALA A 150 -2.92 17.00 -26.72
CA ALA A 150 -3.74 17.16 -25.54
C ALA A 150 -4.84 16.09 -25.48
N PRO A 151 -5.24 15.62 -24.27
CA PRO A 151 -6.37 14.73 -24.12
C PRO A 151 -7.65 15.31 -24.72
N ARG A 152 -8.49 14.46 -25.30
CA ARG A 152 -9.81 14.85 -25.80
C ARG A 152 -10.76 15.01 -24.64
N SER A 153 -11.33 16.20 -24.47
CA SER A 153 -12.29 16.52 -23.40
C SER A 153 -13.71 16.56 -23.96
N ILE A 154 -14.61 15.79 -23.34
CA ILE A 154 -16.02 15.69 -23.70
C ILE A 154 -16.85 16.01 -22.47
N LEU A 155 -17.89 16.80 -22.64
CA LEU A 155 -18.93 17.06 -21.63
C LEU A 155 -20.28 16.61 -22.13
N LEU A 156 -20.91 15.69 -21.43
CA LEU A 156 -22.32 15.33 -21.62
C LEU A 156 -23.13 16.21 -20.66
N ASN A 157 -23.99 17.08 -21.19
CA ASN A 157 -24.77 18.03 -20.42
C ASN A 157 -26.26 17.82 -20.58
N LEU A 158 -27.00 17.81 -19.47
CA LEU A 158 -28.45 17.77 -19.47
C LEU A 158 -29.02 19.16 -19.87
N GLY A 159 -29.68 19.22 -21.02
CA GLY A 159 -30.19 20.48 -21.57
C GLY A 159 -29.14 21.30 -22.31
N THR A 160 -29.42 22.57 -22.53
CA THR A 160 -28.54 23.49 -23.29
C THR A 160 -27.31 23.90 -22.48
N CYS A 161 -26.18 24.08 -23.18
CA CYS A 161 -24.94 24.53 -22.56
C CYS A 161 -24.19 25.46 -23.49
N SER A 162 -23.65 26.54 -22.97
CA SER A 162 -22.81 27.46 -23.76
C SER A 162 -21.50 26.74 -24.14
N PRO A 163 -20.87 27.10 -25.29
CA PRO A 163 -19.61 26.52 -25.71
C PRO A 163 -18.52 26.68 -24.65
N ILE A 164 -17.69 25.64 -24.50
CA ILE A 164 -16.52 25.66 -23.61
C ILE A 164 -15.28 25.45 -24.47
N GLU A 165 -14.28 26.31 -24.32
CA GLU A 165 -13.05 26.21 -25.08
C GLU A 165 -12.33 24.89 -24.85
N GLY A 166 -11.98 24.20 -25.93
CA GLY A 166 -11.27 22.93 -25.88
C GLY A 166 -12.10 21.73 -25.41
N VAL A 167 -13.42 21.89 -25.26
CA VAL A 167 -14.33 20.84 -24.81
C VAL A 167 -15.42 20.61 -25.86
N GLU A 168 -15.63 19.33 -26.20
CA GLU A 168 -16.77 18.90 -27.03
C GLU A 168 -18.00 18.77 -26.13
N VAL A 169 -18.98 19.65 -26.29
CA VAL A 169 -20.22 19.66 -25.50
C VAL A 169 -21.34 18.93 -26.25
N TYR A 170 -21.91 17.92 -25.61
CA TYR A 170 -23.10 17.22 -26.11
C TYR A 170 -24.30 17.58 -25.23
N GLU A 171 -25.28 18.26 -25.83
CA GLU A 171 -26.53 18.61 -25.17
C GLU A 171 -27.50 17.43 -25.22
N CYS A 172 -27.83 16.88 -24.08
CA CYS A 172 -28.74 15.74 -23.95
C CYS A 172 -30.15 16.23 -23.54
N PRO A 173 -31.21 15.90 -24.27
CA PRO A 173 -32.58 16.34 -23.96
C PRO A 173 -33.10 15.78 -22.62
N SER A 174 -32.66 14.59 -22.21
CA SER A 174 -33.04 13.93 -20.97
C SER A 174 -31.89 13.26 -20.27
N GLU A 175 -32.06 12.92 -18.99
CA GLU A 175 -31.07 12.15 -18.23
C GLU A 175 -30.88 10.73 -18.85
N LEU A 176 -31.95 10.15 -19.41
CA LEU A 176 -31.86 8.86 -20.10
C LEU A 176 -30.92 8.94 -21.30
N ASP A 177 -31.02 10.02 -22.11
CA ASP A 177 -30.14 10.23 -23.26
C ASP A 177 -28.68 10.41 -22.80
N LEU A 178 -28.48 11.13 -21.71
CA LEU A 178 -27.15 11.36 -21.11
C LEU A 178 -26.54 10.04 -20.63
N LEU A 179 -27.28 9.23 -19.91
CA LEU A 179 -26.83 7.92 -19.43
C LEU A 179 -26.57 6.95 -20.60
N TYR A 180 -27.47 6.90 -21.56
CA TYR A 180 -27.33 6.08 -22.77
C TYR A 180 -26.07 6.43 -23.54
N LEU A 181 -25.81 7.72 -23.75
CA LEU A 181 -24.62 8.20 -24.44
C LEU A 181 -23.33 7.83 -23.68
N PHE A 182 -23.29 8.02 -22.36
CA PHE A 182 -22.14 7.66 -21.54
C PHE A 182 -21.83 6.15 -21.57
N LEU A 183 -22.86 5.32 -21.39
CA LEU A 183 -22.72 3.86 -21.45
C LEU A 183 -22.27 3.41 -22.84
N THR A 184 -22.80 4.02 -23.90
CA THR A 184 -22.36 3.77 -25.28
C THR A 184 -20.89 4.12 -25.48
N MET A 185 -20.41 5.22 -24.90
CA MET A 185 -18.99 5.60 -24.95
C MET A 185 -18.10 4.52 -24.31
N ILE A 186 -18.49 3.99 -23.16
CA ILE A 186 -17.73 2.89 -22.51
C ILE A 186 -17.66 1.67 -23.44
N ARG A 187 -18.74 1.35 -24.15
CA ARG A 187 -18.81 0.22 -25.07
C ARG A 187 -17.99 0.43 -26.34
N ASP A 188 -18.08 1.60 -26.97
CA ASP A 188 -17.69 1.83 -28.38
C ASP A 188 -16.37 2.59 -28.57
N MET A 189 -15.79 3.19 -27.54
CA MET A 189 -14.59 4.03 -27.67
C MET A 189 -13.25 3.28 -27.52
N ASP A 190 -13.27 1.96 -27.59
CA ASP A 190 -12.07 1.11 -27.46
C ASP A 190 -11.20 1.46 -26.25
N LEU A 191 -11.82 1.60 -25.10
CA LEU A 191 -11.15 1.93 -23.85
C LEU A 191 -10.56 0.67 -23.21
N GLU A 192 -9.30 0.72 -22.82
CA GLU A 192 -8.65 -0.32 -22.01
C GLU A 192 -8.80 -0.03 -20.53
N PHE A 193 -8.70 1.25 -20.14
CA PHE A 193 -8.83 1.68 -18.76
C PHE A 193 -9.85 2.81 -18.62
N VAL A 194 -10.62 2.75 -17.53
CA VAL A 194 -11.49 3.83 -17.09
C VAL A 194 -11.10 4.24 -15.68
N THR A 195 -10.89 5.51 -15.45
CA THR A 195 -10.47 6.05 -14.17
C THR A 195 -11.35 7.21 -13.73
N GLY A 196 -11.22 7.55 -12.48
CA GLY A 196 -11.89 8.67 -11.83
C GLY A 196 -11.52 8.70 -10.35
N TYR A 197 -12.12 9.60 -9.62
CA TYR A 197 -11.86 9.80 -8.20
C TYR A 197 -13.04 9.36 -7.36
N ASN A 198 -12.88 8.33 -6.54
CA ASN A 198 -13.93 7.69 -5.75
C ASN A 198 -15.08 7.07 -6.58
N ILE A 199 -14.79 6.71 -7.81
CA ILE A 199 -15.77 6.15 -8.76
C ILE A 199 -16.37 4.82 -8.31
N SER A 200 -15.65 4.06 -7.50
CA SER A 200 -16.13 2.76 -6.99
C SER A 200 -17.23 2.91 -5.94
N ASN A 201 -17.21 4.00 -5.17
CA ASN A 201 -18.17 4.22 -4.09
C ASN A 201 -19.28 5.22 -4.48
N PHE A 202 -19.04 6.09 -5.46
CA PHE A 202 -20.00 7.14 -5.84
C PHE A 202 -20.42 7.07 -7.31
N ASP A 203 -19.54 7.41 -8.25
CA ASP A 203 -19.92 7.64 -9.65
C ASP A 203 -20.51 6.40 -10.33
N PHE A 204 -19.83 5.27 -10.29
CA PHE A 204 -20.35 4.04 -10.89
C PHE A 204 -21.63 3.53 -10.23
N PRO A 205 -21.73 3.41 -8.91
CA PRO A 205 -22.98 3.04 -8.25
C PRO A 205 -24.13 3.98 -8.61
N TYR A 206 -23.86 5.29 -8.63
CA TYR A 206 -24.86 6.30 -8.95
C TYR A 206 -25.40 6.13 -10.39
N ILE A 207 -24.51 6.04 -11.36
CA ILE A 207 -24.88 5.82 -12.77
C ILE A 207 -25.67 4.51 -12.95
N LEU A 208 -25.20 3.41 -12.36
CA LEU A 208 -25.83 2.11 -12.48
C LEU A 208 -27.22 2.07 -11.80
N ASP A 209 -27.31 2.70 -10.63
CA ASP A 209 -28.59 2.78 -9.91
C ASP A 209 -29.59 3.65 -10.67
N ARG A 210 -29.19 4.81 -11.21
CA ARG A 210 -30.06 5.63 -12.05
C ARG A 210 -30.49 4.89 -13.32
N ALA A 211 -29.55 4.26 -14.02
CA ALA A 211 -29.84 3.52 -15.24
C ALA A 211 -30.86 2.36 -15.00
N SER A 212 -30.61 1.54 -13.98
CA SER A 212 -31.40 0.33 -13.74
C SER A 212 -32.68 0.57 -12.98
N GLN A 213 -32.67 1.41 -11.93
CA GLN A 213 -33.81 1.59 -11.03
C GLN A 213 -34.79 2.63 -11.57
N VAL A 214 -34.29 3.73 -12.15
CA VAL A 214 -35.15 4.82 -12.65
C VAL A 214 -35.61 4.56 -14.09
N TYR A 215 -34.69 4.12 -14.95
CA TYR A 215 -34.95 4.01 -16.40
C TYR A 215 -35.12 2.57 -16.91
N ASN A 216 -34.95 1.58 -16.04
CA ASN A 216 -35.00 0.16 -16.42
C ASN A 216 -34.03 -0.19 -17.58
N LEU A 217 -32.90 0.53 -17.65
CA LEU A 217 -31.84 0.30 -18.61
C LEU A 217 -30.88 -0.74 -18.04
N ASN A 218 -30.55 -1.77 -18.82
CA ASN A 218 -29.61 -2.80 -18.38
C ASN A 218 -28.17 -2.43 -18.71
N PRO A 219 -27.32 -2.04 -17.75
CA PRO A 219 -25.94 -1.64 -18.03
C PRO A 219 -25.09 -2.76 -18.66
N LYS A 220 -25.42 -4.02 -18.43
CA LYS A 220 -24.69 -5.18 -18.98
C LYS A 220 -24.71 -5.26 -20.50
N GLU A 221 -25.65 -4.60 -21.15
CA GLU A 221 -25.70 -4.49 -22.61
C GLU A 221 -24.71 -3.50 -23.21
N PHE A 222 -24.07 -2.68 -22.35
CA PHE A 222 -23.10 -1.65 -22.72
C PHE A 222 -21.66 -2.04 -22.38
N THR A 223 -21.32 -3.31 -22.51
CA THR A 223 -19.95 -3.80 -22.36
C THR A 223 -19.32 -4.03 -23.73
N ALA A 224 -18.02 -4.33 -23.76
CA ALA A 224 -17.31 -4.67 -24.98
C ALA A 224 -17.86 -5.96 -25.66
N THR A 225 -18.57 -6.82 -24.95
CA THR A 225 -19.19 -8.04 -25.47
C THR A 225 -20.63 -7.78 -25.96
N ARG A 226 -21.06 -8.44 -27.04
CA ARG A 226 -22.43 -8.33 -27.56
C ARG A 226 -23.46 -9.11 -26.76
N SER A 227 -23.04 -10.17 -26.08
CA SER A 227 -23.85 -10.88 -25.10
C SER A 227 -23.83 -10.14 -23.77
N ALA A 228 -24.95 -10.16 -23.03
CA ALA A 228 -25.03 -9.58 -21.72
C ALA A 228 -23.90 -10.10 -20.83
N SER A 229 -23.11 -9.21 -20.29
CA SER A 229 -21.89 -9.51 -19.57
C SER A 229 -21.85 -8.78 -18.23
N ILE A 230 -20.72 -8.78 -17.55
CA ILE A 230 -20.57 -8.17 -16.24
C ILE A 230 -20.39 -6.65 -16.38
N PHE A 231 -21.31 -5.89 -15.79
CA PHE A 231 -21.20 -4.47 -15.50
C PHE A 231 -21.90 -4.22 -14.17
N GLU A 232 -21.15 -4.28 -13.08
CA GLU A 232 -21.71 -4.25 -11.73
C GLU A 232 -20.74 -3.73 -10.70
N VAL A 233 -21.27 -3.25 -9.58
CA VAL A 233 -20.50 -2.83 -8.41
C VAL A 233 -20.84 -3.76 -7.25
N HIS A 234 -19.83 -4.50 -6.79
CA HIS A 234 -19.94 -5.30 -5.57
C HIS A 234 -19.63 -4.46 -4.35
N LYS A 235 -20.66 -4.12 -3.58
CA LYS A 235 -20.48 -3.48 -2.27
C LYS A 235 -19.97 -4.53 -1.26
N PRO A 236 -19.05 -4.16 -0.37
CA PRO A 236 -18.56 -5.08 0.65
C PRO A 236 -19.71 -5.50 1.56
N LYS A 237 -19.86 -6.80 1.80
CA LYS A 237 -20.77 -7.29 2.85
C LYS A 237 -20.22 -6.80 4.18
N ASN A 238 -21.07 -6.23 5.04
CA ASN A 238 -20.72 -5.85 6.40
C ASN A 238 -20.29 -7.09 7.18
N SER A 239 -19.01 -7.44 7.13
CA SER A 239 -18.44 -8.51 7.95
C SER A 239 -17.74 -7.88 9.15
N SER A 240 -18.34 -8.06 10.29
CA SER A 240 -17.91 -7.57 11.61
C SER A 240 -16.63 -8.20 12.16
N SER A 241 -15.86 -8.96 11.40
CA SER A 241 -14.87 -9.86 11.99
C SER A 241 -13.41 -9.73 11.54
N SER A 242 -13.04 -8.81 10.67
CA SER A 242 -11.60 -8.59 10.42
C SER A 242 -11.30 -7.14 10.05
N GLY A 243 -10.80 -6.39 11.02
CA GLY A 243 -10.36 -5.01 10.86
C GLY A 243 -9.13 -4.81 9.97
N PHE A 244 -8.75 -5.80 9.17
CA PHE A 244 -7.54 -5.74 8.31
C PHE A 244 -7.83 -5.67 6.80
N MET A 245 -9.02 -6.03 6.33
CA MET A 245 -9.41 -5.85 4.93
C MET A 245 -10.35 -4.66 4.82
N ARG A 246 -9.84 -3.56 4.31
CA ARG A 246 -10.65 -2.38 3.96
C ARG A 246 -11.77 -2.79 3.03
N ALA A 247 -12.99 -2.59 3.47
CA ALA A 247 -14.17 -2.86 2.69
C ALA A 247 -14.29 -1.84 1.55
N VAL A 248 -13.75 -2.16 0.38
CA VAL A 248 -13.80 -1.34 -0.83
C VAL A 248 -14.80 -1.93 -1.80
N SER A 249 -15.67 -1.10 -2.37
CA SER A 249 -16.54 -1.50 -3.47
C SER A 249 -15.69 -1.88 -4.68
N LYS A 250 -16.07 -2.98 -5.34
CA LYS A 250 -15.36 -3.52 -6.51
C LYS A 250 -16.21 -3.32 -7.75
N VAL A 251 -15.70 -2.53 -8.69
CA VAL A 251 -16.32 -2.34 -10.00
C VAL A 251 -15.81 -3.38 -10.97
N LYS A 252 -16.72 -4.03 -11.68
CA LYS A 252 -16.39 -5.00 -12.74
C LYS A 252 -17.12 -4.62 -14.01
N VAL A 253 -16.34 -4.36 -15.06
CA VAL A 253 -16.85 -4.07 -16.42
C VAL A 253 -16.13 -4.98 -17.38
N ALA A 254 -16.86 -5.74 -18.19
CA ALA A 254 -16.25 -6.62 -19.18
C ALA A 254 -15.54 -5.80 -20.27
N GLY A 255 -14.28 -6.15 -20.53
CA GLY A 255 -13.45 -5.52 -21.56
C GLY A 255 -12.77 -4.22 -21.16
N VAL A 256 -13.01 -3.70 -19.95
CA VAL A 256 -12.40 -2.46 -19.44
C VAL A 256 -11.87 -2.69 -18.04
N VAL A 257 -10.74 -2.08 -17.71
CA VAL A 257 -10.15 -2.12 -16.37
C VAL A 257 -10.46 -0.81 -15.64
N PRO A 258 -11.35 -0.81 -14.63
CA PRO A 258 -11.61 0.35 -13.80
C PRO A 258 -10.46 0.58 -12.81
N VAL A 259 -10.00 1.83 -12.71
CA VAL A 259 -8.94 2.27 -11.79
C VAL A 259 -9.45 3.44 -10.97
N ASP A 260 -9.73 3.23 -9.70
CA ASP A 260 -10.15 4.28 -8.78
C ASP A 260 -8.93 4.97 -8.15
N MET A 261 -8.62 6.17 -8.60
CA MET A 261 -7.45 6.91 -8.11
C MET A 261 -7.56 7.33 -6.65
N TYR A 262 -8.75 7.45 -6.10
CA TYR A 262 -8.92 7.68 -4.66
C TYR A 262 -8.30 6.55 -3.83
N GLN A 263 -8.52 5.30 -4.19
CA GLN A 263 -7.94 4.14 -3.51
C GLN A 263 -6.42 4.10 -3.66
N VAL A 264 -5.92 4.36 -4.86
CA VAL A 264 -4.48 4.41 -5.17
C VAL A 264 -3.78 5.48 -4.34
N CYS A 265 -4.35 6.69 -4.27
CA CYS A 265 -3.78 7.79 -3.49
C CYS A 265 -3.80 7.50 -1.99
N ARG A 266 -4.86 6.87 -1.48
CA ARG A 266 -4.93 6.45 -0.07
C ARG A 266 -3.86 5.42 0.30
N GLU A 267 -3.54 4.53 -0.61
CA GLU A 267 -2.52 3.51 -0.40
C GLU A 267 -1.11 4.09 -0.47
N LYS A 268 -0.85 4.99 -1.43
CA LYS A 268 0.49 5.48 -1.73
C LYS A 268 0.90 6.73 -0.97
N LEU A 269 -0.05 7.52 -0.48
CA LEU A 269 0.20 8.82 0.16
C LEU A 269 -0.16 8.80 1.65
N SER A 270 0.50 9.68 2.40
CA SER A 270 0.24 9.93 3.81
C SER A 270 -0.18 11.38 4.02
N LEU A 271 -1.45 11.70 3.73
CA LEU A 271 -2.00 13.05 3.81
C LEU A 271 -3.01 13.19 4.96
N SER A 272 -3.27 14.43 5.37
CA SER A 272 -4.28 14.75 6.40
C SER A 272 -5.70 14.42 5.93
N ASN A 273 -5.98 14.61 4.65
CA ASN A 273 -7.20 14.19 3.97
C ASN A 273 -6.90 13.78 2.53
N TYR A 274 -7.84 13.13 1.88
CA TYR A 274 -7.71 12.64 0.50
C TYR A 274 -8.74 13.26 -0.44
N LYS A 275 -9.16 14.51 -0.19
CA LYS A 275 -9.94 15.28 -1.15
C LYS A 275 -9.09 15.50 -2.41
N LEU A 276 -9.73 15.51 -3.57
CA LEU A 276 -9.04 15.65 -4.85
C LEU A 276 -8.13 16.89 -4.90
N ASP A 277 -8.59 18.02 -4.36
CA ASP A 277 -7.80 19.24 -4.25
C ASP A 277 -6.50 19.07 -3.48
N THR A 278 -6.57 18.43 -2.30
CA THR A 278 -5.39 18.18 -1.46
C THR A 278 -4.39 17.26 -2.15
N VAL A 279 -4.88 16.21 -2.79
CA VAL A 279 -4.04 15.22 -3.50
C VAL A 279 -3.42 15.83 -4.76
N ALA A 280 -4.20 16.58 -5.54
CA ALA A 280 -3.72 17.22 -6.76
C ALA A 280 -2.64 18.26 -6.44
N LYS A 281 -2.84 19.05 -5.39
CA LYS A 281 -1.83 20.01 -4.94
C LYS A 281 -0.52 19.34 -4.53
N GLU A 282 -0.60 18.22 -3.83
CA GLU A 282 0.59 17.47 -3.37
C GLU A 282 1.35 16.80 -4.52
N CYS A 283 0.62 16.17 -5.45
CA CYS A 283 1.23 15.36 -6.50
C CYS A 283 1.58 16.13 -7.77
N VAL A 284 0.69 17.02 -8.21
CA VAL A 284 0.81 17.71 -9.52
C VAL A 284 0.93 19.22 -9.39
N GLY A 285 0.88 19.76 -8.17
CA GLY A 285 1.02 21.21 -7.91
C GLY A 285 -0.18 22.06 -8.33
N GLU A 286 -1.26 21.45 -8.77
CA GLU A 286 -2.47 22.10 -9.26
C GLU A 286 -3.49 22.29 -8.15
N LYS A 287 -4.28 23.37 -8.25
CA LYS A 287 -5.42 23.60 -7.36
C LYS A 287 -6.72 23.33 -8.11
N LYS A 288 -7.65 22.70 -7.40
CA LYS A 288 -9.04 22.62 -7.80
C LYS A 288 -9.71 23.97 -7.47
N ASP A 289 -10.56 24.47 -8.37
CA ASP A 289 -11.48 25.56 -8.04
C ASP A 289 -12.63 24.95 -7.23
N ASP A 290 -12.86 25.43 -6.03
CA ASP A 290 -13.77 24.78 -5.08
C ASP A 290 -15.21 25.24 -5.35
N VAL A 291 -16.00 24.43 -6.06
CA VAL A 291 -17.45 24.56 -6.17
C VAL A 291 -18.08 23.58 -5.19
N SER A 292 -18.77 24.11 -4.19
CA SER A 292 -19.51 23.29 -3.24
C SER A 292 -20.66 22.56 -3.93
N TYR A 293 -20.93 21.32 -3.54
CA TYR A 293 -22.09 20.57 -4.04
C TYR A 293 -23.41 21.34 -3.84
N LYS A 294 -23.51 22.24 -2.87
CA LYS A 294 -24.65 23.13 -2.63
C LYS A 294 -24.84 24.18 -3.73
N GLU A 295 -23.79 24.54 -4.44
CA GLU A 295 -23.81 25.53 -5.52
C GLU A 295 -24.18 24.90 -6.86
N ILE A 296 -24.03 23.60 -7.03
CA ILE A 296 -24.31 22.89 -8.28
C ILE A 296 -25.72 23.14 -8.79
N PRO A 297 -26.80 22.95 -7.98
CA PRO A 297 -28.17 23.23 -8.42
C PRO A 297 -28.36 24.68 -8.86
N HIS A 298 -27.76 25.61 -8.16
CA HIS A 298 -27.86 27.05 -8.45
C HIS A 298 -27.18 27.39 -9.79
N LEU A 299 -25.94 26.94 -9.99
CA LEU A 299 -25.21 27.15 -11.26
C LEU A 299 -25.95 26.50 -12.43
N PHE A 300 -26.48 25.32 -12.27
CA PHE A 300 -27.19 24.61 -13.32
C PHE A 300 -28.47 25.36 -13.75
N ARG A 301 -29.19 26.01 -12.83
CA ARG A 301 -30.41 26.79 -13.08
C ARG A 301 -30.17 28.16 -13.68
N GLN A 302 -28.94 28.67 -13.65
CA GLN A 302 -28.59 29.92 -14.30
C GLN A 302 -28.63 29.85 -15.84
N GLY A 303 -29.01 28.69 -16.40
CA GLY A 303 -29.10 28.52 -17.85
C GLY A 303 -27.79 28.07 -18.50
N PRO A 304 -27.65 28.25 -19.83
CA PRO A 304 -26.52 27.69 -20.58
C PRO A 304 -25.14 28.14 -20.08
N GLU A 305 -25.02 29.39 -19.64
CA GLU A 305 -23.76 29.96 -19.14
C GLU A 305 -23.36 29.34 -17.78
N GLY A 306 -24.32 29.19 -16.85
CA GLY A 306 -24.08 28.53 -15.56
C GLY A 306 -23.70 27.04 -15.72
N ARG A 307 -24.34 26.37 -16.69
CA ARG A 307 -24.01 24.98 -17.05
C ARG A 307 -22.62 24.87 -17.68
N ALA A 308 -22.18 25.84 -18.47
CA ALA A 308 -20.84 25.91 -19.00
C ALA A 308 -19.78 26.10 -17.89
N LYS A 309 -20.05 26.93 -16.89
CA LYS A 309 -19.17 27.07 -15.71
C LYS A 309 -19.04 25.78 -14.96
N LEU A 310 -20.17 25.12 -14.66
CA LEU A 310 -20.19 23.82 -14.00
C LEU A 310 -19.45 22.77 -14.82
N GLY A 311 -19.66 22.76 -16.15
CA GLY A 311 -18.99 21.84 -17.07
C GLY A 311 -17.49 22.03 -17.14
N THR A 312 -17.01 23.28 -17.16
CA THR A 312 -15.58 23.59 -17.10
C THR A 312 -14.94 23.00 -15.85
N TYR A 313 -15.62 23.13 -14.75
CA TYR A 313 -15.23 22.58 -13.48
C TYR A 313 -15.20 21.04 -13.47
N CYS A 314 -16.26 20.41 -13.94
CA CYS A 314 -16.37 18.95 -14.04
C CYS A 314 -15.26 18.36 -14.94
N VAL A 315 -14.98 18.97 -16.09
CA VAL A 315 -13.90 18.57 -17.00
C VAL A 315 -12.52 18.74 -16.35
N LYS A 316 -12.31 19.81 -15.60
CA LYS A 316 -11.04 20.02 -14.88
C LYS A 316 -10.81 18.93 -13.85
N ASP A 317 -11.83 18.50 -13.12
CA ASP A 317 -11.72 17.40 -12.16
C ASP A 317 -11.30 16.09 -12.84
N SER A 318 -11.93 15.74 -13.95
CA SER A 318 -11.53 14.56 -14.74
C SER A 318 -10.10 14.66 -15.29
N ALA A 319 -9.67 15.83 -15.72
CA ALA A 319 -8.31 16.07 -16.19
C ALA A 319 -7.27 15.92 -15.07
N LEU A 320 -7.56 16.45 -13.87
CA LEU A 320 -6.68 16.29 -12.70
C LEU A 320 -6.51 14.83 -12.30
N VAL A 321 -7.58 14.04 -12.36
CA VAL A 321 -7.50 12.60 -12.04
C VAL A 321 -6.66 11.85 -13.06
N LEU A 322 -6.76 12.23 -14.33
CA LEU A 322 -5.89 11.68 -15.37
C LEU A 322 -4.41 12.02 -15.11
N ASP A 323 -4.13 13.25 -14.69
CA ASP A 323 -2.78 13.66 -14.30
C ASP A 323 -2.25 12.88 -13.09
N LEU A 324 -3.11 12.57 -12.12
CA LEU A 324 -2.76 11.68 -10.99
C LEU A 324 -2.43 10.26 -11.47
N LEU A 325 -3.21 9.72 -12.39
CA LEU A 325 -2.94 8.39 -12.97
C LEU A 325 -1.58 8.37 -13.68
N LYS A 326 -1.26 9.43 -14.43
CA LYS A 326 0.05 9.59 -15.07
C LYS A 326 1.18 9.77 -14.06
N TYR A 327 0.94 10.56 -13.02
CA TYR A 327 1.92 10.78 -11.94
C TYR A 327 2.36 9.48 -11.27
N PHE A 328 1.42 8.61 -10.94
CA PHE A 328 1.70 7.30 -10.35
C PHE A 328 2.01 6.21 -11.37
N MET A 329 1.75 6.44 -12.66
CA MET A 329 1.82 5.43 -13.72
C MET A 329 1.09 4.13 -13.32
N THR A 330 -0.11 4.28 -12.76
CA THR A 330 -0.86 3.18 -12.12
C THR A 330 -1.20 2.07 -13.09
N HIS A 331 -1.62 2.38 -14.31
CA HIS A 331 -1.95 1.41 -15.35
C HIS A 331 -0.73 0.54 -15.74
N VAL A 332 0.45 1.11 -15.77
CA VAL A 332 1.70 0.38 -16.00
C VAL A 332 2.05 -0.51 -14.82
N GLU A 333 1.99 0.02 -13.61
CA GLU A 333 2.32 -0.71 -12.39
C GLU A 333 1.44 -1.95 -12.20
N ILE A 334 0.12 -1.81 -12.32
CA ILE A 334 -0.81 -2.94 -12.15
C ILE A 334 -0.65 -3.98 -13.25
N SER A 335 -0.34 -3.58 -14.48
CA SER A 335 -0.11 -4.50 -15.58
C SER A 335 1.19 -5.28 -15.42
N GLU A 336 2.25 -4.64 -14.92
CA GLU A 336 3.52 -5.33 -14.60
C GLU A 336 3.37 -6.31 -13.43
N ILE A 337 2.58 -5.96 -12.42
CA ILE A 337 2.25 -6.89 -11.32
C ILE A 337 1.44 -8.08 -11.85
N ALA A 338 0.44 -7.84 -12.70
CA ALA A 338 -0.38 -8.89 -13.30
C ALA A 338 0.46 -9.89 -14.11
N LYS A 339 1.43 -9.39 -14.87
CA LYS A 339 2.37 -10.19 -15.66
C LYS A 339 3.19 -11.15 -14.78
N ILE A 340 3.72 -10.66 -13.66
CA ILE A 340 4.52 -11.45 -12.73
C ILE A 340 3.64 -12.44 -11.95
N ALA A 341 2.50 -11.98 -11.45
CA ALA A 341 1.59 -12.76 -10.62
C ALA A 341 0.71 -13.74 -11.39
N LYS A 342 0.72 -13.68 -12.72
CA LYS A 342 -0.12 -14.54 -13.61
C LYS A 342 -1.62 -14.44 -13.30
N ILE A 343 -2.09 -13.24 -13.04
CA ILE A 343 -3.49 -12.90 -12.79
C ILE A 343 -3.98 -11.82 -13.75
N PRO A 344 -5.28 -11.71 -14.04
CA PRO A 344 -5.82 -10.60 -14.82
C PRO A 344 -5.51 -9.24 -14.18
N THR A 345 -5.24 -8.23 -15.00
CA THR A 345 -4.83 -6.89 -14.54
C THR A 345 -5.80 -6.27 -13.54
N ARG A 346 -7.10 -6.40 -13.76
CA ARG A 346 -8.12 -5.88 -12.84
C ARG A 346 -8.04 -6.48 -11.42
N ARG A 347 -7.56 -7.72 -11.29
CA ARG A 347 -7.46 -8.42 -10.00
C ARG A 347 -6.33 -7.92 -9.13
N VAL A 348 -5.35 -7.23 -9.71
CA VAL A 348 -4.29 -6.57 -8.95
C VAL A 348 -4.85 -5.52 -7.98
N LEU A 349 -5.88 -4.78 -8.40
CA LEU A 349 -6.53 -3.75 -7.59
C LEU A 349 -7.59 -4.30 -6.63
N THR A 350 -8.22 -5.42 -6.99
CA THR A 350 -9.37 -5.97 -6.27
C THR A 350 -9.05 -7.12 -5.34
N ASP A 351 -7.95 -7.82 -5.60
CA ASP A 351 -7.55 -9.01 -4.85
C ASP A 351 -6.24 -8.76 -4.08
N GLY A 352 -6.07 -9.44 -2.96
CA GLY A 352 -4.91 -9.29 -2.11
C GLY A 352 -3.66 -10.01 -2.61
N GLN A 353 -2.59 -9.96 -1.81
CA GLN A 353 -1.30 -10.57 -2.13
C GLN A 353 -1.35 -12.11 -2.22
N GLN A 354 -2.28 -12.74 -1.52
CA GLN A 354 -2.42 -14.20 -1.45
C GLN A 354 -2.54 -14.84 -2.84
N ILE A 355 -3.40 -14.30 -3.69
CA ILE A 355 -3.64 -14.84 -5.02
C ILE A 355 -2.42 -14.71 -5.93
N ARG A 356 -1.62 -13.66 -5.75
CA ARG A 356 -0.42 -13.42 -6.55
C ARG A 356 0.63 -14.50 -6.31
N VAL A 357 0.92 -14.78 -5.05
CA VAL A 357 1.88 -15.83 -4.67
C VAL A 357 1.35 -17.20 -5.03
N PHE A 358 0.07 -17.47 -4.79
CA PHE A 358 -0.55 -18.75 -5.10
C PHE A 358 -0.46 -19.10 -6.59
N SER A 359 -0.77 -18.16 -7.48
CA SER A 359 -0.70 -18.38 -8.92
C SER A 359 0.72 -18.67 -9.40
N CYS A 360 1.73 -17.99 -8.85
CA CYS A 360 3.13 -18.26 -9.16
C CYS A 360 3.60 -19.61 -8.62
N LEU A 361 3.20 -19.96 -7.41
CA LEU A 361 3.51 -21.25 -6.80
C LEU A 361 2.87 -22.40 -7.59
N LEU A 362 1.61 -22.22 -8.00
CA LEU A 362 0.89 -23.19 -8.83
C LEU A 362 1.62 -23.49 -10.14
N ASP A 363 2.13 -22.46 -10.81
CA ASP A 363 2.91 -22.60 -12.04
C ASP A 363 4.22 -23.39 -11.83
N VAL A 364 5.03 -22.98 -10.84
CA VAL A 364 6.30 -23.64 -10.53
C VAL A 364 6.08 -25.10 -10.08
N ALA A 365 5.10 -25.31 -9.19
CA ALA A 365 4.77 -26.64 -8.69
C ALA A 365 4.29 -27.59 -9.81
N GLY A 366 3.42 -27.09 -10.70
CA GLY A 366 2.91 -27.87 -11.83
C GLY A 366 4.01 -28.34 -12.77
N ARG A 367 4.98 -27.50 -13.07
CA ARG A 367 6.15 -27.83 -13.91
C ARG A 367 7.05 -28.91 -13.28
N GLN A 368 7.07 -28.99 -11.95
CA GLN A 368 7.89 -29.94 -11.23
C GLN A 368 7.13 -31.19 -10.74
N GLY A 369 5.95 -31.42 -11.28
CA GLY A 369 5.17 -32.63 -11.00
C GLY A 369 4.46 -32.63 -9.65
N PHE A 370 4.21 -31.46 -9.08
CA PHE A 370 3.40 -31.31 -7.87
C PHE A 370 1.95 -30.94 -8.19
N ILE A 371 1.06 -31.27 -7.26
CA ILE A 371 -0.34 -30.83 -7.24
C ILE A 371 -0.65 -30.20 -5.88
N LEU A 372 -1.42 -29.12 -5.89
CA LEU A 372 -1.72 -28.36 -4.70
C LEU A 372 -3.02 -28.82 -4.05
N PRO A 373 -3.07 -29.01 -2.71
CA PRO A 373 -4.30 -29.33 -2.01
C PRO A 373 -5.31 -28.18 -2.11
N SER A 374 -6.59 -28.51 -2.11
CA SER A 374 -7.69 -27.56 -2.04
C SER A 374 -8.08 -27.32 -0.59
N GLY A 375 -7.86 -26.09 -0.10
CA GLY A 375 -8.51 -25.60 1.10
C GLY A 375 -8.21 -26.27 2.44
N ASN A 376 -6.95 -26.45 2.80
CA ASN A 376 -6.60 -26.81 4.19
C ASN A 376 -6.61 -25.55 5.06
N LYS A 377 -7.58 -25.46 5.98
CA LYS A 377 -7.52 -24.51 7.08
C LYS A 377 -6.63 -25.08 8.17
N GLU A 378 -5.55 -24.42 8.49
CA GLU A 378 -4.80 -24.74 9.71
C GLU A 378 -5.53 -24.21 10.96
N SER A 379 -5.27 -24.83 12.10
CA SER A 379 -5.77 -24.33 13.38
C SER A 379 -5.29 -22.90 13.63
N SER A 380 -6.13 -22.06 14.23
CA SER A 380 -5.87 -20.64 14.46
C SER A 380 -4.85 -20.34 15.57
N GLU A 381 -4.08 -21.33 16.03
CA GLU A 381 -2.99 -21.10 16.99
C GLU A 381 -1.93 -20.23 16.33
N GLY A 382 -1.75 -19.03 16.88
CA GLY A 382 -0.76 -18.08 16.39
C GLY A 382 0.66 -18.57 16.68
N TYR A 383 1.62 -18.10 15.92
CA TYR A 383 3.05 -18.31 16.17
C TYR A 383 3.74 -17.01 16.58
N GLN A 384 4.92 -17.13 17.19
CA GLN A 384 5.70 -15.97 17.58
C GLN A 384 6.26 -15.26 16.34
N GLY A 385 5.86 -13.99 16.15
CA GLY A 385 6.34 -13.15 15.05
C GLY A 385 7.79 -12.71 15.18
N ALA A 386 8.19 -11.77 14.32
CA ALA A 386 9.50 -11.16 14.37
C ALA A 386 9.77 -10.47 15.72
N THR A 387 11.01 -10.51 16.18
CA THR A 387 11.42 -9.86 17.43
C THR A 387 11.84 -8.42 17.15
N VAL A 388 11.46 -7.55 18.05
CA VAL A 388 12.03 -6.21 18.22
C VAL A 388 12.94 -6.27 19.44
N ILE A 389 14.24 -5.98 19.26
CA ILE A 389 15.16 -5.84 20.38
C ILE A 389 14.75 -4.59 21.15
N ASP A 390 14.59 -4.74 22.46
CA ASP A 390 14.15 -3.63 23.31
C ASP A 390 15.11 -2.45 23.18
N PRO A 391 14.59 -1.24 22.91
CA PRO A 391 15.43 -0.06 22.80
C PRO A 391 16.01 0.32 24.15
N THR A 392 17.25 0.82 24.15
CA THR A 392 17.79 1.58 25.25
C THR A 392 17.52 3.05 24.95
N PRO A 393 16.45 3.65 25.51
CA PRO A 393 16.09 5.04 25.23
C PRO A 393 17.24 5.98 25.60
N GLY A 394 17.37 7.08 24.88
CA GLY A 394 18.37 8.07 25.20
C GLY A 394 18.67 9.02 24.04
N PHE A 395 19.50 10.00 24.36
CA PHE A 395 20.08 10.93 23.41
C PHE A 395 21.52 10.52 23.12
N TYR A 396 21.77 10.06 21.89
CA TYR A 396 23.08 9.60 21.45
C TYR A 396 23.72 10.67 20.58
N ASN A 397 24.72 11.38 21.14
CA ASN A 397 25.50 12.40 20.44
C ASN A 397 26.80 11.84 19.85
N THR A 398 26.86 10.56 19.66
CA THR A 398 27.94 9.81 19.03
C THR A 398 27.40 8.94 17.91
N PRO A 399 28.25 8.49 16.96
CA PRO A 399 27.71 7.76 15.80
C PRO A 399 26.90 6.53 16.17
N VAL A 400 25.77 6.38 15.49
CA VAL A 400 24.95 5.15 15.52
C VAL A 400 24.88 4.59 14.11
N LEU A 401 25.51 3.43 13.92
CA LEU A 401 25.48 2.70 12.65
C LEU A 401 24.24 1.82 12.59
N VAL A 402 23.46 1.94 11.52
CA VAL A 402 22.35 1.04 11.23
C VAL A 402 22.77 0.05 10.16
N VAL A 403 22.77 -1.21 10.52
CA VAL A 403 22.94 -2.33 9.58
C VAL A 403 21.61 -3.05 9.38
N ASP A 404 21.36 -3.48 8.17
CA ASP A 404 20.08 -4.07 7.76
C ASP A 404 20.30 -5.31 6.90
N PHE A 405 19.45 -6.31 7.05
CA PHE A 405 19.47 -7.48 6.20
C PHE A 405 18.77 -7.21 4.86
N ALA A 406 19.45 -7.45 3.77
CA ALA A 406 18.87 -7.33 2.45
C ALA A 406 17.80 -8.40 2.22
N SER A 407 16.53 -8.00 2.15
CA SER A 407 15.38 -8.90 1.93
C SER A 407 15.37 -10.10 2.89
N LEU A 408 15.42 -9.85 4.19
CA LEU A 408 15.62 -10.87 5.23
C LEU A 408 14.74 -12.12 5.07
N LEU A 409 13.41 -11.94 5.00
CA LEU A 409 12.48 -13.07 4.98
C LEU A 409 12.62 -13.94 3.71
N PRO A 410 12.68 -13.37 2.48
CA PRO A 410 12.99 -14.12 1.28
C PRO A 410 14.34 -14.85 1.33
N THR A 411 15.37 -14.20 1.83
CA THR A 411 16.72 -14.79 1.86
C THR A 411 16.86 -15.92 2.87
N ILE A 412 16.12 -15.90 3.97
CA ILE A 412 16.03 -17.03 4.90
C ILE A 412 15.41 -18.24 4.20
N ILE A 413 14.32 -18.06 3.46
CA ILE A 413 13.68 -19.13 2.69
C ILE A 413 14.66 -19.73 1.69
N GLN A 414 15.44 -18.91 1.00
CA GLN A 414 16.44 -19.34 0.03
C GLN A 414 17.61 -20.08 0.70
N ALA A 415 18.20 -19.50 1.75
CA ALA A 415 19.38 -20.03 2.41
C ALA A 415 19.14 -21.39 3.11
N HIS A 416 17.97 -21.54 3.70
CA HIS A 416 17.59 -22.73 4.46
C HIS A 416 16.67 -23.69 3.67
N ASN A 417 16.45 -23.43 2.40
CA ASN A 417 15.65 -24.28 1.51
C ASN A 417 14.23 -24.57 2.03
N LEU A 418 13.59 -23.56 2.64
CA LEU A 418 12.27 -23.70 3.26
C LEU A 418 11.17 -23.79 2.22
N CYS A 419 10.36 -24.83 2.27
CA CYS A 419 9.18 -24.98 1.40
C CYS A 419 8.26 -26.07 1.94
N TYR A 420 7.03 -26.12 1.43
CA TYR A 420 6.15 -27.28 1.61
C TYR A 420 6.80 -28.59 1.17
N SER A 421 7.49 -28.59 0.02
CA SER A 421 8.13 -29.76 -0.57
C SER A 421 9.36 -30.26 0.18
N THR A 422 9.89 -29.48 1.11
CA THR A 422 11.10 -29.83 1.87
C THR A 422 10.82 -30.02 3.37
N MET A 423 9.61 -29.73 3.82
CA MET A 423 9.22 -29.78 5.23
C MET A 423 8.88 -31.20 5.69
N ILE A 424 9.43 -31.59 6.81
CA ILE A 424 9.08 -32.83 7.52
C ILE A 424 8.70 -32.46 8.95
N PRO A 425 7.45 -32.73 9.41
CA PRO A 425 7.08 -32.59 10.81
C PRO A 425 8.02 -33.41 11.72
N GLY A 426 8.32 -32.93 12.92
CA GLY A 426 9.32 -33.52 13.81
C GLY A 426 9.03 -34.99 14.22
N ASP A 427 7.77 -35.34 14.30
CA ASP A 427 7.29 -36.69 14.63
C ASP A 427 7.26 -37.65 13.41
N GLN A 428 7.57 -37.18 12.21
CA GLN A 428 7.46 -37.95 10.95
C GLN A 428 8.80 -38.25 10.26
N LEU A 429 9.93 -37.91 10.89
CA LEU A 429 11.24 -38.13 10.29
C LEU A 429 11.52 -39.63 10.04
N TYR A 430 10.98 -40.51 10.88
CA TYR A 430 11.11 -41.95 10.71
C TYR A 430 10.50 -42.52 9.42
N LEU A 431 9.58 -41.77 8.78
CA LEU A 431 9.00 -42.14 7.48
C LEU A 431 10.00 -41.98 6.31
N HIS A 432 11.13 -41.37 6.57
CA HIS A 432 12.16 -41.07 5.57
C HIS A 432 13.52 -41.67 5.93
N PRO A 433 13.66 -43.02 6.02
CA PRO A 433 14.88 -43.68 6.46
C PRO A 433 16.07 -43.50 5.49
N HIS A 434 15.80 -43.04 4.28
CA HIS A 434 16.82 -42.72 3.26
C HIS A 434 17.55 -41.40 3.53
N LEU A 435 17.07 -40.56 4.45
CA LEU A 435 17.72 -39.31 4.81
C LEU A 435 18.68 -39.51 5.99
N GLY A 436 19.94 -39.12 5.77
CA GLY A 436 20.95 -39.03 6.83
C GLY A 436 20.93 -37.66 7.52
N PRO A 437 21.63 -37.55 8.69
CA PRO A 437 21.67 -36.29 9.44
C PRO A 437 22.21 -35.10 8.65
N GLY A 438 23.00 -35.34 7.61
CA GLY A 438 23.51 -34.27 6.72
C GLY A 438 22.55 -33.81 5.63
N ASP A 439 21.42 -34.52 5.46
CA ASP A 439 20.48 -34.27 4.35
C ASP A 439 19.34 -33.30 4.73
N TYR A 440 19.20 -32.95 5.98
CA TYR A 440 18.18 -32.03 6.48
C TYR A 440 18.72 -31.12 7.58
N GLU A 441 18.02 -30.06 7.83
CA GLU A 441 18.24 -29.10 8.92
C GLU A 441 17.04 -29.13 9.87
N THR A 442 17.31 -29.16 11.18
CA THR A 442 16.27 -29.21 12.22
C THR A 442 16.14 -27.87 12.92
N PHE A 443 14.91 -27.42 13.12
CA PHE A 443 14.57 -26.22 13.87
C PHE A 443 13.66 -26.60 15.04
N GLU A 444 14.11 -26.23 16.25
CA GLU A 444 13.33 -26.40 17.48
C GLU A 444 12.42 -25.18 17.70
N LEU A 445 11.20 -25.26 17.20
CA LEU A 445 10.21 -24.19 17.30
C LEU A 445 9.39 -24.30 18.59
N SER A 446 8.71 -23.23 18.99
CA SER A 446 7.77 -23.26 20.12
C SER A 446 6.61 -24.24 19.90
N SER A 447 6.23 -24.47 18.67
CA SER A 447 5.18 -25.41 18.24
C SER A 447 5.68 -26.84 18.02
N GLY A 448 6.94 -27.15 18.36
CA GLY A 448 7.61 -28.44 18.16
C GLY A 448 8.63 -28.42 17.03
N ALA A 449 9.47 -29.45 17.00
CA ALA A 449 10.53 -29.58 16.00
C ALA A 449 9.99 -29.70 14.59
N VAL A 450 10.75 -29.18 13.63
CA VAL A 450 10.50 -29.32 12.20
C VAL A 450 11.83 -29.52 11.47
N HIS A 451 11.81 -30.33 10.42
CA HIS A 451 12.97 -30.59 9.59
C HIS A 451 12.73 -30.08 8.17
N PHE A 452 13.76 -29.52 7.55
CA PHE A 452 13.73 -29.13 6.14
C PHE A 452 14.86 -29.82 5.39
N VAL A 453 14.50 -30.53 4.33
CA VAL A 453 15.45 -31.23 3.48
C VAL A 453 16.33 -30.24 2.74
N LYS A 454 17.64 -30.50 2.72
CA LYS A 454 18.61 -29.61 2.08
C LYS A 454 18.56 -29.65 0.55
N LYS A 455 19.03 -28.59 -0.06
CA LYS A 455 19.00 -28.37 -1.52
C LYS A 455 19.63 -29.49 -2.35
N HIS A 456 20.67 -30.14 -1.84
CA HIS A 456 21.34 -31.23 -2.56
C HIS A 456 20.45 -32.49 -2.74
N LYS A 457 19.42 -32.65 -1.89
CA LYS A 457 18.44 -33.72 -2.05
C LYS A 457 17.22 -33.26 -2.84
N THR A 458 16.67 -32.13 -2.53
CA THR A 458 15.53 -31.55 -3.25
C THR A 458 15.51 -30.01 -3.12
N ALA A 459 15.29 -29.33 -4.23
CA ALA A 459 15.21 -27.86 -4.25
C ALA A 459 13.85 -27.40 -3.73
N SER A 460 13.85 -26.37 -2.90
CA SER A 460 12.64 -25.67 -2.48
C SER A 460 11.98 -24.95 -3.66
N LEU A 461 10.69 -25.17 -3.87
CA LEU A 461 9.92 -24.46 -4.90
C LEU A 461 9.85 -22.96 -4.62
N LEU A 462 9.67 -22.57 -3.35
CA LEU A 462 9.68 -21.17 -2.94
C LEU A 462 11.03 -20.51 -3.17
N ALA A 463 12.13 -21.20 -2.85
CA ALA A 463 13.49 -20.70 -3.08
C ALA A 463 13.78 -20.58 -4.59
N THR A 464 13.37 -21.55 -5.40
CA THR A 464 13.50 -21.48 -6.86
C THR A 464 12.76 -20.26 -7.44
N LEU A 465 11.55 -20.02 -6.99
CA LEU A 465 10.74 -18.89 -7.41
C LEU A 465 11.39 -17.55 -7.00
N LEU A 466 11.84 -17.45 -5.77
CA LEU A 466 12.52 -16.25 -5.24
C LEU A 466 13.86 -15.99 -5.96
N ASN A 467 14.65 -17.02 -6.23
CA ASN A 467 15.90 -16.91 -6.97
C ASN A 467 15.66 -16.33 -8.37
N ALA A 468 14.67 -16.86 -9.09
CA ALA A 468 14.31 -16.38 -10.43
C ALA A 468 13.88 -14.91 -10.41
N TRP A 469 13.03 -14.53 -9.47
CA TRP A 469 12.55 -13.16 -9.31
C TRP A 469 13.66 -12.18 -8.94
N LEU A 470 14.51 -12.53 -7.99
CA LEU A 470 15.59 -11.65 -7.54
C LEU A 470 16.69 -11.50 -8.61
N ALA A 471 16.99 -12.54 -9.37
CA ALA A 471 17.88 -12.46 -10.51
C ALA A 471 17.32 -11.53 -11.60
N LYS A 472 16.03 -11.69 -11.95
CA LYS A 472 15.32 -10.81 -12.88
C LYS A 472 15.32 -9.35 -12.40
N ARG A 473 15.04 -9.12 -11.14
CA ARG A 473 15.07 -7.76 -10.55
C ARG A 473 16.45 -7.13 -10.65
N LYS A 474 17.51 -7.90 -10.39
CA LYS A 474 18.89 -7.43 -10.51
C LYS A 474 19.24 -7.03 -11.95
N ALA A 475 18.80 -7.82 -12.94
CA ALA A 475 18.96 -7.51 -14.35
C ALA A 475 18.21 -6.23 -14.75
N ILE A 476 16.95 -6.08 -14.31
CA ILE A 476 16.13 -4.88 -14.57
C ILE A 476 16.77 -3.64 -13.95
N ARG A 477 17.27 -3.72 -12.73
CA ARG A 477 17.94 -2.58 -12.07
C ARG A 477 19.22 -2.16 -12.80
N ARG A 478 19.98 -3.10 -13.38
CA ARG A 478 21.13 -2.77 -14.23
C ARG A 478 20.69 -2.06 -15.50
N ALA A 479 19.66 -2.55 -16.17
CA ALA A 479 19.10 -1.92 -17.34
C ALA A 479 18.57 -0.51 -17.04
N LEU A 480 17.86 -0.34 -15.92
CA LEU A 480 17.37 0.96 -15.43
C LEU A 480 18.50 1.98 -15.21
N ALA A 481 19.62 1.54 -14.66
CA ALA A 481 20.77 2.42 -14.43
C ALA A 481 21.45 2.88 -15.72
N ALA A 482 21.36 2.10 -16.80
CA ALA A 482 21.96 2.37 -18.10
C ALA A 482 20.99 3.08 -19.08
N GLU A 483 19.69 3.11 -18.78
CA GLU A 483 18.67 3.64 -19.70
C GLU A 483 18.59 5.17 -19.65
N ALA A 484 18.54 5.79 -20.81
CA ALA A 484 18.45 7.24 -20.97
C ALA A 484 17.01 7.73 -21.26
N ASP A 485 16.19 6.89 -21.90
CA ASP A 485 14.80 7.22 -22.20
C ASP A 485 13.92 7.17 -20.94
N GLU A 486 13.29 8.29 -20.60
CA GLU A 486 12.53 8.45 -19.35
C GLU A 486 11.28 7.55 -19.30
N ALA A 487 10.62 7.35 -20.44
CA ALA A 487 9.46 6.47 -20.52
C ALA A 487 9.87 5.00 -20.24
N THR A 488 10.93 4.54 -20.87
CA THR A 488 11.49 3.19 -20.65
C THR A 488 12.02 3.04 -19.22
N ARG A 489 12.66 4.06 -18.66
CA ARG A 489 13.09 4.09 -17.25
C ARG A 489 11.91 3.88 -16.31
N THR A 490 10.80 4.57 -16.55
CA THR A 490 9.58 4.45 -15.75
C THR A 490 9.02 3.02 -15.79
N ILE A 491 8.96 2.41 -16.95
CA ILE A 491 8.50 1.03 -17.12
C ILE A 491 9.42 0.06 -16.36
N LEU A 492 10.73 0.19 -16.52
CA LEU A 492 11.72 -0.65 -15.83
C LEU A 492 11.62 -0.49 -14.30
N ASP A 493 11.42 0.72 -13.81
CA ASP A 493 11.25 0.97 -12.37
C ASP A 493 9.98 0.29 -11.84
N LYS A 494 8.86 0.38 -12.57
CA LYS A 494 7.63 -0.32 -12.19
C LYS A 494 7.77 -1.85 -12.22
N GLN A 495 8.50 -2.39 -13.19
CA GLN A 495 8.81 -3.83 -13.25
C GLN A 495 9.62 -4.30 -12.03
N GLN A 496 10.70 -3.61 -11.67
CA GLN A 496 11.50 -4.00 -10.51
C GLN A 496 10.74 -3.85 -9.20
N LEU A 497 9.89 -2.83 -9.09
CA LEU A 497 9.05 -2.61 -7.92
C LEU A 497 8.01 -3.72 -7.76
N ALA A 498 7.38 -4.13 -8.85
CA ALA A 498 6.41 -5.23 -8.86
C ALA A 498 7.05 -6.54 -8.35
N ILE A 499 8.27 -6.86 -8.78
CA ILE A 499 9.02 -8.02 -8.30
C ILE A 499 9.31 -7.89 -6.80
N LYS A 500 9.76 -6.72 -6.34
CA LYS A 500 10.05 -6.47 -4.92
C LYS A 500 8.82 -6.74 -4.03
N VAL A 501 7.67 -6.20 -4.42
CA VAL A 501 6.41 -6.36 -3.67
C VAL A 501 6.00 -7.83 -3.62
N THR A 502 6.10 -8.55 -4.74
CA THR A 502 5.72 -9.96 -4.81
C THR A 502 6.65 -10.86 -4.01
N CYS A 503 7.96 -10.62 -4.05
CA CYS A 503 8.94 -11.34 -3.20
C CYS A 503 8.63 -11.19 -1.71
N ASN A 504 8.32 -9.98 -1.27
CA ASN A 504 8.01 -9.73 0.14
C ASN A 504 6.68 -10.34 0.59
N ALA A 505 5.79 -10.65 -0.33
CA ALA A 505 4.50 -11.28 -0.03
C ALA A 505 4.60 -12.79 0.27
N VAL A 506 5.68 -13.46 -0.10
CA VAL A 506 5.81 -14.94 0.05
C VAL A 506 5.75 -15.37 1.50
N TYR A 507 6.42 -14.69 2.41
CA TYR A 507 6.33 -14.97 3.84
C TYR A 507 4.90 -14.82 4.36
N GLY A 508 4.25 -13.70 4.07
CA GLY A 508 2.86 -13.45 4.47
C GLY A 508 1.88 -14.46 3.88
N PHE A 509 2.18 -15.02 2.73
CA PHE A 509 1.38 -16.08 2.12
C PHE A 509 1.33 -17.36 2.98
N THR A 510 2.45 -17.79 3.52
CA THR A 510 2.53 -18.97 4.37
C THR A 510 2.01 -18.74 5.79
N GLY A 511 2.07 -17.49 6.28
CA GLY A 511 1.81 -17.13 7.68
C GLY A 511 0.36 -16.79 8.04
N VAL A 512 -0.56 -16.80 7.08
CA VAL A 512 -1.98 -16.49 7.31
C VAL A 512 -2.77 -17.78 7.41
N ALA A 513 -3.23 -18.14 8.60
CA ALA A 513 -3.95 -19.39 8.85
C ALA A 513 -5.24 -19.55 8.01
N SER A 514 -5.92 -18.45 7.69
CA SER A 514 -7.09 -18.39 6.81
C SER A 514 -6.74 -18.17 5.34
N GLY A 515 -5.48 -18.25 4.98
CA GLY A 515 -4.99 -18.04 3.61
C GLY A 515 -5.38 -19.17 2.64
N ILE A 516 -4.90 -19.06 1.41
CA ILE A 516 -5.21 -20.03 0.33
C ILE A 516 -4.45 -21.35 0.57
N LEU A 517 -3.19 -21.27 0.97
CA LEU A 517 -2.35 -22.43 1.26
C LEU A 517 -1.46 -22.13 2.47
N PRO A 518 -2.01 -22.11 3.69
CA PRO A 518 -1.26 -21.79 4.89
C PRO A 518 -0.23 -22.89 5.22
N CYS A 519 0.90 -22.48 5.78
CA CYS A 519 1.88 -23.36 6.42
C CYS A 519 2.58 -22.58 7.53
N LEU A 520 1.99 -22.57 8.72
CA LEU A 520 2.49 -21.80 9.86
C LEU A 520 3.89 -22.26 10.30
N LYS A 521 4.23 -23.52 10.10
CA LYS A 521 5.58 -24.05 10.37
C LYS A 521 6.67 -23.37 9.54
N ILE A 522 6.41 -23.09 8.27
CA ILE A 522 7.34 -22.33 7.42
C ILE A 522 7.49 -20.91 7.96
N ALA A 523 6.37 -20.23 8.20
CA ALA A 523 6.36 -18.86 8.69
C ALA A 523 7.04 -18.71 10.06
N GLU A 524 6.77 -19.64 10.97
CA GLU A 524 7.41 -19.71 12.29
C GLU A 524 8.92 -19.94 12.18
N THR A 525 9.35 -20.83 11.28
CA THR A 525 10.78 -21.10 11.04
C THR A 525 11.49 -19.86 10.50
N VAL A 526 10.86 -19.13 9.58
CA VAL A 526 11.43 -17.88 9.03
C VAL A 526 11.63 -16.83 10.13
N THR A 527 10.63 -16.61 10.98
CA THR A 527 10.75 -15.65 12.08
C THR A 527 11.71 -16.09 13.17
N PHE A 528 11.72 -17.39 13.49
CA PHE A 528 12.66 -18.00 14.42
C PHE A 528 14.10 -17.81 13.96
N GLN A 529 14.39 -18.09 12.71
CA GLN A 529 15.72 -17.92 12.15
C GLN A 529 16.11 -16.45 12.07
N GLY A 530 15.18 -15.55 11.73
CA GLY A 530 15.42 -14.11 11.76
C GLY A 530 15.83 -13.61 13.14
N ARG A 531 15.16 -14.05 14.19
CA ARG A 531 15.54 -13.76 15.59
C ARG A 531 16.94 -14.24 15.94
N ARG A 532 17.25 -15.48 15.58
CA ARG A 532 18.60 -16.06 15.81
C ARG A 532 19.70 -15.28 15.10
N MET A 533 19.42 -14.85 13.89
CA MET A 533 20.39 -14.07 13.09
C MET A 533 20.65 -12.70 13.72
N LEU A 534 19.61 -11.99 14.15
CA LEU A 534 19.77 -10.73 14.89
C LEU A 534 20.57 -10.92 16.19
N GLU A 535 20.27 -11.93 16.96
CA GLU A 535 20.96 -12.27 18.21
C GLU A 535 22.45 -12.60 17.98
N ARG A 536 22.75 -13.39 16.96
CA ARG A 536 24.13 -13.69 16.57
C ARG A 536 24.89 -12.45 16.12
N SER A 537 24.26 -11.61 15.32
CA SER A 537 24.85 -10.35 14.87
C SER A 537 25.13 -9.42 16.06
N LYS A 538 24.18 -9.32 16.99
CA LYS A 538 24.36 -8.51 18.21
C LYS A 538 25.54 -9.01 19.04
N ARG A 539 25.62 -10.29 19.34
CA ARG A 539 26.71 -10.86 20.13
C ARG A 539 28.06 -10.67 19.46
N TYR A 540 28.11 -10.86 18.16
CA TYR A 540 29.35 -10.69 17.40
C TYR A 540 29.86 -9.26 17.46
N ILE A 541 29.03 -8.28 17.12
CA ILE A 541 29.46 -6.88 17.06
C ILE A 541 29.83 -6.33 18.44
N GLU A 542 29.09 -6.70 19.48
CA GLU A 542 29.40 -6.27 20.85
C GLU A 542 30.71 -6.84 21.40
N ALA A 543 31.23 -7.91 20.82
CA ALA A 543 32.50 -8.53 21.15
C ALA A 543 33.70 -7.93 20.37
N VAL A 544 33.45 -7.07 19.36
CA VAL A 544 34.51 -6.46 18.56
C VAL A 544 35.22 -5.35 19.34
N THR A 545 36.51 -5.54 19.61
CA THR A 545 37.39 -4.53 20.23
C THR A 545 38.04 -3.65 19.15
N PRO A 546 38.68 -2.50 19.51
CA PRO A 546 39.44 -1.71 18.54
C PRO A 546 40.54 -2.49 17.81
N GLU A 547 41.25 -3.37 18.51
CA GLU A 547 42.25 -4.25 17.93
C GLU A 547 41.58 -5.30 16.99
N GLY A 548 40.46 -5.86 17.42
CA GLY A 548 39.65 -6.78 16.60
C GLY A 548 39.18 -6.13 15.33
N LEU A 549 38.69 -4.89 15.40
CA LEU A 549 38.27 -4.11 14.24
C LEU A 549 39.42 -3.84 13.27
N ALA A 550 40.59 -3.44 13.80
CA ALA A 550 41.77 -3.23 12.98
C ALA A 550 42.22 -4.50 12.26
N ALA A 551 42.12 -5.66 12.92
CA ALA A 551 42.39 -6.96 12.33
C ALA A 551 41.40 -7.31 11.21
N ILE A 552 40.11 -7.05 11.40
CA ILE A 552 39.04 -7.22 10.39
C ILE A 552 39.33 -6.36 9.16
N LEU A 553 39.65 -5.08 9.38
CA LEU A 553 39.86 -4.10 8.30
C LEU A 553 41.26 -4.23 7.68
N ARG A 554 42.19 -4.96 8.31
CA ARG A 554 43.61 -5.08 7.93
C ARG A 554 44.30 -3.71 7.83
N ARG A 555 43.86 -2.75 8.62
CA ARG A 555 44.42 -1.41 8.75
C ARG A 555 44.06 -0.79 10.11
N PRO A 556 44.87 0.11 10.65
CA PRO A 556 44.50 0.83 11.86
C PRO A 556 43.30 1.73 11.61
N VAL A 557 42.42 1.85 12.60
CA VAL A 557 41.32 2.82 12.60
C VAL A 557 41.83 4.12 13.20
N ALA A 558 41.87 5.17 12.40
CA ALA A 558 42.28 6.49 12.86
C ALA A 558 41.25 7.09 13.83
N ALA A 559 41.74 7.79 14.87
CA ALA A 559 40.88 8.54 15.80
C ALA A 559 39.84 7.72 16.57
N CYS A 560 40.24 6.55 17.11
CA CYS A 560 39.40 5.86 18.07
C CYS A 560 39.98 5.97 19.49
N ASP A 561 39.07 6.09 20.47
CA ASP A 561 39.40 5.99 21.87
C ASP A 561 39.91 4.56 22.17
N PRO A 562 40.93 4.35 23.01
CA PRO A 562 41.34 3.02 23.45
C PRO A 562 40.21 2.18 24.08
N GLU A 563 39.20 2.83 24.67
CA GLU A 563 38.01 2.19 25.24
C GLU A 563 36.82 2.15 24.27
N ALA A 564 37.07 2.38 22.99
CA ALA A 564 36.02 2.37 22.00
C ALA A 564 35.30 1.01 21.95
N SER A 565 33.98 1.04 21.78
CA SER A 565 33.16 -0.16 21.80
C SER A 565 31.90 -0.02 20.92
N PHE A 566 31.36 -1.16 20.56
CA PHE A 566 30.10 -1.25 19.88
C PHE A 566 29.02 -1.81 20.82
N LYS A 567 27.87 -1.18 20.87
CA LYS A 567 26.73 -1.66 21.64
C LYS A 567 25.46 -1.56 20.80
N VAL A 568 24.69 -2.64 20.73
CA VAL A 568 23.38 -2.64 20.08
C VAL A 568 22.36 -2.01 21.03
N ILE A 569 21.80 -0.88 20.62
CA ILE A 569 20.85 -0.10 21.42
C ILE A 569 19.40 -0.33 21.00
N TYR A 570 19.18 -0.86 19.82
CA TYR A 570 17.85 -1.17 19.26
C TYR A 570 17.96 -2.12 18.07
N GLY A 571 16.88 -2.83 17.79
CA GLY A 571 16.76 -3.65 16.60
C GLY A 571 15.30 -3.89 16.26
N ASP A 572 14.95 -3.84 14.98
CA ASP A 572 13.58 -4.00 14.50
C ASP A 572 13.53 -4.92 13.29
N THR A 573 13.04 -6.13 13.49
CA THR A 573 12.80 -7.17 12.47
C THR A 573 14.06 -7.60 11.71
N ASP A 574 14.67 -6.70 10.96
CA ASP A 574 15.77 -6.91 10.01
C ASP A 574 16.95 -5.94 10.20
N SER A 575 16.86 -5.03 11.17
CA SER A 575 17.87 -4.00 11.40
C SER A 575 18.44 -3.99 12.82
N LEU A 576 19.69 -3.56 12.94
CA LEU A 576 20.38 -3.33 14.20
C LEU A 576 20.93 -1.91 14.25
N PHE A 577 20.68 -1.21 15.35
CA PHE A 577 21.22 0.10 15.66
C PHE A 577 22.40 -0.08 16.59
N ILE A 578 23.59 0.17 16.07
CA ILE A 578 24.86 -0.04 16.75
C ILE A 578 25.43 1.30 17.20
N HIS A 579 25.47 1.52 18.50
CA HIS A 579 26.13 2.68 19.09
C HIS A 579 27.64 2.49 19.02
N CYS A 580 28.30 3.33 18.25
CA CYS A 580 29.77 3.30 18.05
C CYS A 580 30.45 4.26 19.01
N ARG A 581 30.52 3.90 20.28
CA ARG A 581 31.14 4.73 21.31
C ARG A 581 32.65 4.82 21.09
N GLY A 582 33.18 6.05 21.12
CA GLY A 582 34.63 6.30 20.96
C GLY A 582 35.12 6.32 19.51
N TYR A 583 34.23 6.20 18.52
CA TYR A 583 34.54 6.36 17.10
C TYR A 583 33.97 7.67 16.56
N SER A 584 34.68 8.29 15.61
CA SER A 584 34.17 9.47 14.92
C SER A 584 33.15 9.09 13.82
N PRO A 585 32.23 10.00 13.42
CA PRO A 585 31.29 9.72 12.30
C PRO A 585 32.03 9.39 11.01
N GLU A 586 33.15 10.03 10.72
CA GLU A 586 33.99 9.79 9.54
C GLU A 586 34.61 8.39 9.56
N ALA A 587 35.10 7.98 10.73
CA ALA A 587 35.66 6.63 10.91
C ALA A 587 34.60 5.56 10.68
N VAL A 588 33.41 5.71 11.27
CA VAL A 588 32.28 4.78 11.08
C VAL A 588 31.88 4.71 9.62
N THR A 589 31.75 5.84 8.96
CA THR A 589 31.41 5.89 7.53
C THR A 589 32.46 5.20 6.67
N GLY A 590 33.72 5.32 7.06
CA GLY A 590 34.86 4.73 6.36
C GLY A 590 34.98 3.21 6.47
N PHE A 591 34.45 2.57 7.52
CA PHE A 591 34.55 1.12 7.72
C PHE A 591 33.21 0.36 7.73
N CYS A 592 32.09 1.03 7.73
CA CYS A 592 30.80 0.38 7.92
C CYS A 592 30.51 -0.71 6.88
N ASP A 593 30.82 -0.48 5.62
CA ASP A 593 30.58 -1.46 4.53
C ASP A 593 31.48 -2.69 4.67
N GLU A 594 32.76 -2.50 4.99
CA GLU A 594 33.71 -3.58 5.20
C GLU A 594 33.34 -4.42 6.43
N LEU A 595 32.91 -3.77 7.50
CA LEU A 595 32.45 -4.44 8.72
C LEU A 595 31.19 -5.28 8.44
N ALA A 596 30.20 -4.72 7.74
CA ALA A 596 29.00 -5.42 7.35
C ALA A 596 29.30 -6.63 6.45
N ALA A 597 30.17 -6.49 5.48
CA ALA A 597 30.62 -7.57 4.61
C ALA A 597 31.33 -8.67 5.40
N HIS A 598 32.22 -8.33 6.33
CA HIS A 598 32.88 -9.30 7.19
C HIS A 598 31.90 -10.07 8.06
N MET A 599 30.94 -9.39 8.69
CA MET A 599 29.88 -10.05 9.47
C MET A 599 29.06 -11.01 8.63
N THR A 600 28.71 -10.62 7.41
CA THR A 600 27.98 -11.46 6.46
C THR A 600 28.72 -12.78 6.20
N HIS A 601 30.00 -12.70 5.83
CA HIS A 601 30.80 -13.88 5.52
C HIS A 601 31.07 -14.78 6.73
N THR A 602 31.20 -14.16 7.91
CA THR A 602 31.54 -14.92 9.13
C THR A 602 30.32 -15.60 9.74
N LEU A 603 29.15 -14.96 9.68
CA LEU A 603 27.97 -15.40 10.46
C LEU A 603 26.92 -16.13 9.64
N PHE A 604 26.82 -15.87 8.35
CA PHE A 604 25.68 -16.29 7.54
C PHE A 604 26.05 -17.07 6.28
N VAL A 605 25.04 -17.76 5.77
CA VAL A 605 25.12 -18.53 4.52
C VAL A 605 24.52 -17.70 3.38
N ASP A 606 25.11 -17.79 2.21
CA ASP A 606 24.56 -17.17 0.99
C ASP A 606 23.14 -17.67 0.72
N PRO A 607 22.17 -16.80 0.32
CA PRO A 607 22.28 -15.39 -0.09
C PRO A 607 22.03 -14.35 1.01
N ILE A 608 22.06 -14.73 2.27
CA ILE A 608 21.85 -13.79 3.39
C ILE A 608 22.96 -12.76 3.38
N LYS A 609 22.59 -11.49 3.40
CA LYS A 609 23.52 -10.37 3.36
C LYS A 609 23.13 -9.29 4.33
N LEU A 610 24.10 -8.89 5.17
CA LEU A 610 24.00 -7.73 6.05
C LEU A 610 24.63 -6.52 5.34
N GLU A 611 23.95 -5.41 5.29
CA GLU A 611 24.40 -4.18 4.65
C GLU A 611 24.40 -3.01 5.63
N ALA A 612 25.39 -2.12 5.51
CA ALA A 612 25.34 -0.84 6.19
C ALA A 612 24.34 0.07 5.47
N GLU A 613 23.24 0.40 6.14
CA GLU A 613 22.18 1.21 5.55
C GLU A 613 22.43 2.71 5.69
N LYS A 614 22.76 3.14 6.91
CA LYS A 614 22.94 4.54 7.25
C LYS A 614 23.73 4.68 8.55
N THR A 615 24.29 5.87 8.74
CA THR A 615 24.94 6.26 9.99
C THR A 615 24.33 7.57 10.49
N PHE A 616 23.91 7.60 11.74
CA PHE A 616 23.47 8.81 12.42
C PHE A 616 24.63 9.44 13.15
N THR A 617 24.79 10.76 13.02
CA THR A 617 25.69 11.55 13.85
C THR A 617 25.09 11.83 15.22
N CYS A 618 23.76 11.95 15.29
CA CYS A 618 22.99 12.18 16.48
C CYS A 618 21.66 11.42 16.40
N LEU A 619 21.28 10.72 17.45
CA LEU A 619 20.04 9.93 17.50
C LEU A 619 19.30 10.17 18.82
N ILE A 620 18.01 10.44 18.72
CA ILE A 620 17.05 10.43 19.83
C ILE A 620 16.22 9.15 19.69
N LEU A 621 16.45 8.18 20.55
CA LEU A 621 15.72 6.93 20.62
C LEU A 621 14.69 6.99 21.74
N LEU A 622 13.42 6.96 21.41
CA LEU A 622 12.32 7.12 22.38
C LEU A 622 11.79 5.77 22.85
N THR A 623 11.23 5.00 21.94
CA THR A 623 10.63 3.68 22.21
C THR A 623 10.72 2.82 20.96
N LYS A 624 10.22 1.59 21.04
CA LYS A 624 10.05 0.72 19.87
C LYS A 624 9.38 1.47 18.70
N LYS A 625 10.02 1.46 17.54
CA LYS A 625 9.54 2.11 16.29
C LYS A 625 9.39 3.64 16.36
N ARG A 626 9.99 4.28 17.40
CA ARG A 626 9.93 5.74 17.59
C ARG A 626 11.33 6.30 17.83
N TYR A 627 11.87 6.95 16.82
CA TYR A 627 13.20 7.57 16.88
C TYR A 627 13.33 8.72 15.89
N ILE A 628 14.29 9.60 16.17
CA ILE A 628 14.66 10.74 15.35
C ILE A 628 16.18 10.80 15.28
N GLY A 629 16.73 10.92 14.09
CA GLY A 629 18.17 10.98 13.91
C GLY A 629 18.61 11.90 12.79
N MET A 630 19.76 12.52 12.96
CA MET A 630 20.46 13.26 11.91
C MET A 630 21.52 12.36 11.29
N MET A 631 21.38 12.08 10.00
CA MET A 631 22.37 11.27 9.27
C MET A 631 23.65 12.06 9.00
N THR A 632 24.73 11.35 8.72
CA THR A 632 26.01 11.95 8.29
C THR A 632 25.89 12.84 7.06
N THR A 633 24.85 12.62 6.23
CA THR A 633 24.49 13.46 5.07
C THR A 633 23.82 14.79 5.44
N GLY A 634 23.55 15.05 6.74
CA GLY A 634 22.79 16.20 7.21
C GLY A 634 21.28 16.09 7.11
N LYS A 635 20.75 15.00 6.56
CA LYS A 635 19.31 14.74 6.47
C LYS A 635 18.78 14.21 7.80
N VAL A 636 17.65 14.75 8.25
CA VAL A 636 16.94 14.28 9.44
C VAL A 636 15.94 13.18 9.05
N LEU A 637 16.03 12.05 9.73
CA LEU A 637 15.09 10.94 9.60
C LEU A 637 14.26 10.82 10.87
N MET A 638 12.92 10.74 10.70
CA MET A 638 11.98 10.57 11.80
C MET A 638 11.11 9.34 11.54
N LYS A 639 10.93 8.51 12.57
CA LYS A 639 9.99 7.37 12.53
C LYS A 639 9.11 7.33 13.76
N GLY A 640 7.83 7.10 13.54
CA GLY A 640 6.82 6.85 14.58
C GLY A 640 6.53 8.02 15.51
N VAL A 641 7.02 9.22 15.23
CA VAL A 641 6.76 10.44 16.02
C VAL A 641 5.54 11.19 15.51
N ASP A 642 4.92 11.97 16.38
CA ASP A 642 3.69 12.70 16.07
C ASP A 642 3.84 13.73 14.96
N LEU A 643 5.06 14.20 14.72
CA LEU A 643 5.43 15.06 13.58
C LEU A 643 5.10 14.47 12.21
N VAL A 644 5.09 13.15 12.10
CA VAL A 644 4.79 12.44 10.84
C VAL A 644 3.45 11.73 10.87
N ARG A 645 2.73 11.77 12.01
CA ARG A 645 1.41 11.17 12.13
C ARG A 645 0.34 12.05 11.51
N LYS A 646 -0.57 11.45 10.76
CA LYS A 646 -1.72 12.12 10.14
C LYS A 646 -2.68 12.78 11.14
N THR A 647 -2.57 12.46 12.42
CA THR A 647 -3.48 12.91 13.49
C THR A 647 -3.04 14.21 14.16
N ALA A 648 -1.82 14.69 13.94
CA ALA A 648 -1.31 15.92 14.55
C ALA A 648 -1.58 17.15 13.67
N CYS A 649 -1.88 18.31 14.29
CA CYS A 649 -2.06 19.55 13.54
C CYS A 649 -0.71 20.14 13.09
N LYS A 650 -0.75 20.86 11.98
CA LYS A 650 0.45 21.41 11.33
C LYS A 650 1.23 22.37 12.21
N PHE A 651 0.53 23.22 12.95
CA PHE A 651 1.17 24.16 13.90
C PHE A 651 1.98 23.45 14.99
N VAL A 652 1.43 22.41 15.60
CA VAL A 652 2.15 21.59 16.61
C VAL A 652 3.33 20.89 15.97
N GLN A 653 3.16 20.35 14.78
CA GLN A 653 4.24 19.69 14.03
C GLN A 653 5.38 20.66 13.71
N GLU A 654 5.09 21.85 13.19
CA GLU A 654 6.10 22.86 12.84
C GLU A 654 6.85 23.38 14.07
N THR A 655 6.14 23.64 15.16
CA THR A 655 6.76 24.10 16.42
C THR A 655 7.64 23.00 17.01
N THR A 656 7.17 21.77 17.04
CA THR A 656 7.95 20.63 17.56
C THR A 656 9.17 20.36 16.66
N LYS A 657 9.01 20.53 15.35
CA LYS A 657 10.13 20.43 14.39
C LYS A 657 11.17 21.52 14.63
N ALA A 658 10.76 22.74 14.91
CA ALA A 658 11.69 23.84 15.23
C ALA A 658 12.50 23.54 16.51
N VAL A 659 11.87 23.00 17.54
CA VAL A 659 12.55 22.55 18.75
C VAL A 659 13.54 21.45 18.44
N LEU A 660 13.13 20.48 17.64
CA LEU A 660 13.95 19.35 17.24
C LEU A 660 15.16 19.77 16.39
N ASP A 661 14.96 20.67 15.43
CA ASP A 661 16.03 21.20 14.59
C ASP A 661 17.10 21.93 15.44
N LEU A 662 16.70 22.65 16.49
CA LEU A 662 17.64 23.23 17.46
C LEU A 662 18.46 22.15 18.17
N VAL A 663 17.80 21.12 18.71
CA VAL A 663 18.49 20.04 19.42
C VAL A 663 19.46 19.25 18.54
N LEU A 664 19.11 19.05 17.26
CA LEU A 664 19.92 18.25 16.35
C LEU A 664 21.04 19.06 15.65
N ARG A 665 20.83 20.35 15.37
CA ARG A 665 21.70 21.15 14.50
C ARG A 665 22.50 22.26 15.22
N ASP A 666 21.96 22.85 16.28
CA ASP A 666 22.63 23.90 17.02
C ASP A 666 23.60 23.28 18.03
N GLU A 667 24.89 23.51 17.86
CA GLU A 667 25.94 22.92 18.72
C GLU A 667 25.80 23.34 20.20
N GLY A 668 25.39 24.58 20.46
CA GLY A 668 25.17 25.07 21.82
C GLY A 668 23.99 24.40 22.50
N VAL A 669 22.88 24.17 21.73
CA VAL A 669 21.71 23.44 22.22
C VAL A 669 22.03 21.98 22.41
N ARG A 670 22.75 21.35 21.48
CA ARG A 670 23.19 19.95 21.56
C ARG A 670 24.06 19.69 22.78
N ALA A 671 25.07 20.52 23.00
CA ALA A 671 25.90 20.44 24.18
C ALA A 671 25.10 20.64 25.48
N ALA A 672 24.12 21.54 25.47
CA ALA A 672 23.21 21.75 26.60
C ALA A 672 22.29 20.51 26.83
N ALA A 673 21.81 19.89 25.76
CA ALA A 673 21.04 18.65 25.84
C ALA A 673 21.83 17.48 26.41
N GLU A 674 23.07 17.32 25.99
CA GLU A 674 24.00 16.31 26.52
C GLU A 674 24.29 16.53 28.02
N ARG A 675 24.46 17.79 28.45
CA ARG A 675 24.56 18.14 29.86
C ARG A 675 23.30 17.76 30.65
N LEU A 676 22.13 18.03 30.11
CA LEU A 676 20.84 17.67 30.75
C LEU A 676 20.72 16.17 30.98
N CYS A 677 21.21 15.33 30.06
CA CYS A 677 21.22 13.88 30.23
C CYS A 677 22.01 13.41 31.45
N SER A 678 23.02 14.20 31.91
CA SER A 678 23.85 13.91 33.09
C SER A 678 23.33 14.57 34.37
N MET A 679 22.34 15.45 34.31
CA MET A 679 21.83 16.20 35.46
C MET A 679 20.61 15.49 36.07
N ARG A 680 20.51 15.52 37.41
CA ARG A 680 19.30 15.11 38.10
C ARG A 680 18.25 16.23 38.06
N VAL A 681 17.00 15.86 38.11
CA VAL A 681 15.87 16.82 38.08
C VAL A 681 15.99 17.87 39.18
N GLU A 682 16.41 17.45 40.39
CA GLU A 682 16.63 18.39 41.51
C GLU A 682 17.76 19.40 41.23
N GLU A 683 18.74 18.99 40.46
CA GLU A 683 19.88 19.86 40.07
C GLU A 683 19.43 20.92 39.07
N VAL A 684 18.56 20.54 38.14
CA VAL A 684 17.89 21.46 37.18
C VAL A 684 17.07 22.50 37.92
N TYR A 685 16.32 22.09 38.92
CA TYR A 685 15.52 23.00 39.78
C TYR A 685 16.42 23.98 40.59
N ARG A 686 17.57 23.56 41.02
CA ARG A 686 18.48 24.40 41.80
C ARG A 686 19.31 25.33 40.94
N ARG A 687 19.79 24.88 39.80
CA ARG A 687 20.77 25.60 38.96
C ARG A 687 20.18 26.23 37.72
N GLY A 688 18.91 25.89 37.41
CA GLY A 688 18.26 26.26 36.15
C GLY A 688 18.72 25.41 34.96
N LEU A 689 18.06 25.64 33.83
CA LEU A 689 18.42 25.00 32.56
C LEU A 689 19.79 25.52 32.06
N PRO A 690 20.62 24.69 31.42
CA PRO A 690 21.82 25.16 30.74
C PRO A 690 21.49 26.29 29.76
N ALA A 691 22.29 27.34 29.72
CA ALA A 691 22.02 28.58 28.96
C ALA A 691 21.72 28.31 27.46
N GLY A 692 22.38 27.36 26.83
CA GLY A 692 22.11 26.96 25.44
C GLY A 692 20.73 26.42 25.21
N PHE A 693 20.11 25.81 26.21
CA PHE A 693 18.76 25.23 26.11
C PHE A 693 17.64 26.28 26.20
N LEU A 694 17.92 27.48 26.61
CA LEU A 694 16.95 28.59 26.65
C LEU A 694 16.40 28.93 25.27
N LYS A 695 17.16 28.69 24.20
CA LYS A 695 16.67 28.83 22.82
C LYS A 695 15.43 27.97 22.54
N VAL A 696 15.35 26.79 23.13
CA VAL A 696 14.15 25.90 23.01
C VAL A 696 12.97 26.54 23.73
N VAL A 697 13.19 27.12 24.90
CA VAL A 697 12.14 27.81 25.66
C VAL A 697 11.61 29.02 24.89
N ASP A 698 12.49 29.77 24.21
CA ASP A 698 12.09 30.92 23.39
C ASP A 698 11.16 30.51 22.23
N VAL A 699 11.41 29.36 21.58
CA VAL A 699 10.52 28.82 20.53
C VAL A 699 9.14 28.51 21.09
N LEU A 700 9.06 27.90 22.27
CA LEU A 700 7.79 27.60 22.93
C LEU A 700 7.02 28.87 23.31
N ASN A 701 7.71 29.87 23.84
CA ASN A 701 7.11 31.16 24.20
C ASN A 701 6.59 31.92 22.96
N ASP A 702 7.32 31.88 21.86
CA ASP A 702 6.84 32.51 20.61
C ASP A 702 5.59 31.78 20.06
N SER A 703 5.54 30.47 20.19
CA SER A 703 4.34 29.70 19.79
C SER A 703 3.09 30.11 20.59
N TYR A 704 3.24 30.31 21.91
CA TYR A 704 2.15 30.79 22.78
C TYR A 704 1.68 32.20 22.39
N ARG A 705 2.65 33.12 22.14
CA ARG A 705 2.36 34.49 21.69
C ARG A 705 1.58 34.51 20.38
N ARG A 706 1.99 33.69 19.39
CA ARG A 706 1.31 33.59 18.09
C ARG A 706 -0.14 33.07 18.23
N LEU A 707 -0.38 32.07 19.08
CA LEU A 707 -1.73 31.57 19.37
C LEU A 707 -2.60 32.66 20.03
N ARG A 708 -2.04 33.36 21.03
CA ARG A 708 -2.78 34.38 21.81
C ARG A 708 -3.14 35.61 20.97
N LEU A 709 -2.30 35.96 20.01
CA LEU A 709 -2.55 37.08 19.08
C LEU A 709 -3.37 36.65 17.85
N ASN A 710 -3.88 35.40 17.82
CA ASN A 710 -4.66 34.84 16.71
C ASN A 710 -3.94 34.94 15.35
N LEU A 711 -2.63 34.77 15.33
CA LEU A 711 -1.79 34.83 14.14
C LEU A 711 -1.67 33.48 13.40
N VAL A 712 -2.28 32.42 13.94
CA VAL A 712 -2.23 31.07 13.37
C VAL A 712 -3.55 30.76 12.68
N PRO A 713 -3.56 30.54 11.36
CA PRO A 713 -4.80 30.24 10.65
C PRO A 713 -5.38 28.88 11.04
N ALA A 714 -6.72 28.75 10.97
CA ALA A 714 -7.45 27.53 11.32
C ALA A 714 -6.95 26.28 10.56
N SER A 715 -6.50 26.45 9.31
CA SER A 715 -5.92 25.37 8.52
C SER A 715 -4.65 24.77 9.11
N GLN A 716 -3.86 25.53 9.85
CA GLN A 716 -2.67 25.05 10.56
C GLN A 716 -3.01 24.43 11.94
N LEU A 717 -4.17 24.76 12.50
CA LEU A 717 -4.65 24.27 13.79
C LEU A 717 -5.51 23.01 13.65
N SER A 718 -5.80 22.57 12.44
CA SER A 718 -6.70 21.46 12.15
C SER A 718 -6.05 20.11 12.43
N PHE A 719 -6.74 19.31 13.22
CA PHE A 719 -6.50 17.87 13.40
C PHE A 719 -7.38 17.07 12.46
N SER A 720 -7.09 15.81 12.27
CA SER A 720 -7.97 14.90 11.53
C SER A 720 -7.93 13.49 12.10
N THR A 721 -9.08 12.84 12.17
CA THR A 721 -9.22 11.45 12.61
C THR A 721 -10.13 10.69 11.67
N GLU A 722 -9.76 9.46 11.35
CA GLU A 722 -10.53 8.59 10.45
C GLU A 722 -11.81 8.09 11.13
N LEU A 723 -12.93 8.14 10.42
CA LEU A 723 -14.18 7.48 10.79
C LEU A 723 -14.06 5.99 10.43
N SER A 724 -13.53 5.19 11.33
CA SER A 724 -13.16 3.78 11.06
C SER A 724 -14.34 2.81 10.92
N ARG A 725 -15.54 3.21 11.32
CA ARG A 725 -16.77 2.40 11.31
C ARG A 725 -18.02 3.28 11.33
N PRO A 726 -19.20 2.74 10.99
CA PRO A 726 -20.45 3.51 11.07
C PRO A 726 -20.66 4.12 12.44
N ILE A 727 -21.25 5.32 12.49
CA ILE A 727 -21.47 6.07 13.74
C ILE A 727 -22.25 5.27 14.79
N SER A 728 -23.20 4.43 14.35
CA SER A 728 -24.01 3.55 15.21
C SER A 728 -23.21 2.49 15.99
N TYR A 729 -21.97 2.20 15.55
CA TYR A 729 -21.08 1.23 16.22
C TYR A 729 -20.18 1.86 17.29
N TYR A 730 -20.21 3.18 17.44
CA TYR A 730 -19.47 3.85 18.52
C TYR A 730 -20.28 3.85 19.81
N LYS A 731 -19.69 3.30 20.87
CA LYS A 731 -20.33 3.25 22.20
C LYS A 731 -20.52 4.64 22.82
N THR A 732 -19.64 5.57 22.48
CA THR A 732 -19.68 6.95 22.96
C THR A 732 -19.34 7.91 21.83
N LEU A 733 -20.02 9.04 21.75
CA LEU A 733 -19.79 10.08 20.75
C LEU A 733 -18.96 11.25 21.29
N THR A 734 -18.10 10.98 22.27
CA THR A 734 -17.29 11.99 22.96
C THR A 734 -15.93 12.25 22.32
N LEU A 735 -15.58 11.52 21.27
CA LEU A 735 -14.34 11.77 20.54
C LEU A 735 -14.47 13.03 19.66
N PRO A 736 -13.41 13.86 19.54
CA PRO A 736 -13.50 15.15 18.84
C PRO A 736 -14.09 15.07 17.43
N HIS A 737 -13.66 14.10 16.63
CA HIS A 737 -14.17 13.90 15.27
C HIS A 737 -15.65 13.47 15.24
N LEU A 738 -16.13 12.73 16.24
CA LEU A 738 -17.54 12.36 16.36
C LEU A 738 -18.40 13.53 16.82
N VAL A 739 -17.86 14.39 17.68
CA VAL A 739 -18.53 15.65 18.07
C VAL A 739 -18.75 16.53 16.83
N VAL A 740 -17.73 16.67 15.99
CA VAL A 740 -17.83 17.41 14.72
C VAL A 740 -18.82 16.74 13.76
N TYR A 741 -18.78 15.41 13.63
CA TYR A 741 -19.75 14.67 12.82
C TYR A 741 -21.19 14.99 13.24
N ASN A 742 -21.48 14.98 14.54
CA ASN A 742 -22.82 15.33 15.05
C ASN A 742 -23.19 16.79 14.75
N LYS A 743 -22.25 17.73 14.85
CA LYS A 743 -22.50 19.14 14.50
C LYS A 743 -22.80 19.30 13.01
N ILE A 744 -22.06 18.61 12.14
CA ILE A 744 -22.32 18.58 10.70
C ILE A 744 -23.72 18.01 10.41
N MET A 745 -24.08 16.90 11.06
CA MET A 745 -25.41 16.28 10.93
C MET A 745 -26.54 17.22 11.37
N GLN A 746 -26.38 17.90 12.52
CA GLN A 746 -27.36 18.87 13.02
C GLN A 746 -27.57 20.09 12.09
N ARG A 747 -26.55 20.42 11.29
CA ARG A 747 -26.57 21.50 10.31
C ARG A 747 -27.10 21.05 8.95
N ASN A 748 -27.48 19.78 8.80
CA ASN A 748 -27.88 19.16 7.54
C ASN A 748 -26.84 19.33 6.41
N GLU A 749 -25.56 19.20 6.75
CA GLU A 749 -24.45 19.24 5.81
C GLU A 749 -24.08 17.83 5.33
N GLU A 750 -23.22 17.76 4.30
CA GLU A 750 -22.68 16.48 3.79
C GLU A 750 -21.97 15.71 4.90
N LEU A 751 -22.42 14.48 5.15
CA LEU A 751 -21.84 13.65 6.20
C LEU A 751 -20.60 12.91 5.67
N PRO A 752 -19.51 12.91 6.46
CA PRO A 752 -18.35 12.09 6.14
C PRO A 752 -18.70 10.60 6.02
N GLN A 753 -18.12 9.93 5.04
CA GLN A 753 -18.29 8.49 4.82
C GLN A 753 -17.33 7.69 5.71
N ILE A 754 -17.61 6.38 5.84
CA ILE A 754 -16.71 5.46 6.54
C ILE A 754 -15.35 5.48 5.83
N HIS A 755 -14.28 5.54 6.63
CA HIS A 755 -12.88 5.73 6.22
C HIS A 755 -12.50 7.14 5.77
N ASP A 756 -13.43 8.10 5.77
CA ASP A 756 -13.05 9.50 5.61
C ASP A 756 -12.39 10.03 6.88
N ARG A 757 -11.49 10.98 6.70
CA ARG A 757 -10.88 11.69 7.81
C ARG A 757 -11.67 12.95 8.09
N ILE A 758 -12.21 13.02 9.31
CA ILE A 758 -12.93 14.20 9.77
C ILE A 758 -11.93 15.18 10.36
N ALA A 759 -11.86 16.36 9.76
CA ALA A 759 -11.05 17.47 10.25
C ALA A 759 -11.76 18.18 11.41
N TYR A 760 -11.01 18.65 12.41
CA TYR A 760 -11.52 19.44 13.51
C TYR A 760 -10.48 20.38 14.08
N VAL A 761 -10.97 21.52 14.59
CA VAL A 761 -10.19 22.49 15.37
C VAL A 761 -10.81 22.63 16.76
N PHE A 762 -10.00 22.97 17.75
CA PHE A 762 -10.51 23.29 19.07
C PHE A 762 -10.70 24.80 19.18
N VAL A 763 -11.91 25.21 19.54
CA VAL A 763 -12.31 26.63 19.64
C VAL A 763 -12.61 27.03 21.06
N GLN A 764 -12.58 28.34 21.33
CA GLN A 764 -13.00 28.84 22.63
C GLN A 764 -14.52 28.66 22.80
N PRO A 765 -14.99 28.26 23.99
CA PRO A 765 -16.40 28.14 24.25
C PRO A 765 -17.10 29.52 24.19
N SER A 766 -18.35 29.55 23.71
CA SER A 766 -19.17 30.73 23.72
C SER A 766 -19.43 31.19 25.18
N LYS A 767 -19.60 32.49 25.39
CA LYS A 767 -19.90 33.02 26.73
C LYS A 767 -21.19 32.37 27.29
N GLY A 768 -21.05 31.63 28.41
CA GLY A 768 -22.16 30.92 29.04
C GLY A 768 -22.30 29.43 28.70
N GLU A 769 -21.54 28.93 27.75
CA GLU A 769 -21.54 27.50 27.39
C GLU A 769 -20.70 26.69 28.38
N LYS A 770 -21.34 25.73 29.05
CA LYS A 770 -20.65 24.79 29.94
C LYS A 770 -20.18 23.57 29.16
N CYS A 771 -18.94 23.59 28.75
CA CYS A 771 -18.32 22.40 28.17
C CYS A 771 -17.91 21.41 29.26
N LYS A 772 -18.43 20.18 29.21
CA LYS A 772 -18.10 19.13 30.18
C LYS A 772 -16.77 18.44 29.84
N LEU A 773 -16.43 18.35 28.55
CA LEU A 773 -15.25 17.67 28.07
C LEU A 773 -14.46 18.59 27.12
N LYS A 774 -13.12 18.41 27.06
CA LYS A 774 -12.25 19.13 26.10
C LYS A 774 -12.67 18.85 24.65
N SER A 775 -13.22 17.67 24.37
CA SER A 775 -13.73 17.29 23.05
C SER A 775 -14.94 18.08 22.57
N ASP A 776 -15.74 18.65 23.51
CA ASP A 776 -16.90 19.49 23.19
C ASP A 776 -16.48 20.78 22.46
N LEU A 777 -15.22 21.19 22.62
CA LEU A 777 -14.61 22.33 21.96
C LEU A 777 -14.26 22.08 20.49
N ALA A 778 -14.42 20.84 20.01
CA ALA A 778 -14.11 20.49 18.62
C ALA A 778 -15.16 21.10 17.67
N GLU A 779 -14.69 21.73 16.59
CA GLU A 779 -15.52 22.36 15.59
C GLU A 779 -14.97 22.07 14.18
N ASP A 780 -15.84 22.12 13.18
CA ASP A 780 -15.40 22.05 11.80
C ASP A 780 -14.50 23.23 11.44
N PRO A 781 -13.31 23.02 10.83
CA PRO A 781 -12.38 24.09 10.51
C PRO A 781 -12.96 25.18 9.60
N ALA A 782 -13.75 24.79 8.59
CA ALA A 782 -14.36 25.71 7.66
C ALA A 782 -15.43 26.57 8.38
N TYR A 783 -16.25 25.95 9.22
CA TYR A 783 -17.25 26.64 10.03
C TYR A 783 -16.61 27.64 11.00
N ALA A 784 -15.54 27.21 11.70
CA ALA A 784 -14.81 28.07 12.63
C ALA A 784 -14.19 29.30 11.93
N ALA A 785 -13.59 29.10 10.75
CA ALA A 785 -13.03 30.18 9.96
C ALA A 785 -14.10 31.14 9.45
N GLN A 786 -15.21 30.62 8.93
CA GLN A 786 -16.32 31.43 8.40
C GLN A 786 -16.99 32.30 9.48
N HIS A 787 -17.07 31.80 10.72
CA HIS A 787 -17.71 32.52 11.83
C HIS A 787 -16.71 33.25 12.73
N GLY A 788 -15.42 33.26 12.38
CA GLY A 788 -14.38 33.97 13.13
C GLY A 788 -14.21 33.48 14.57
N ILE A 789 -14.45 32.19 14.84
CA ILE A 789 -14.38 31.65 16.19
C ILE A 789 -12.89 31.49 16.58
N PRO A 790 -12.43 32.10 17.70
CA PRO A 790 -11.03 32.05 18.07
C PRO A 790 -10.62 30.63 18.58
N PRO A 791 -9.35 30.25 18.41
CA PRO A 791 -8.85 28.96 18.89
C PRO A 791 -8.78 28.90 20.41
N ALA A 792 -8.87 27.67 20.96
CA ALA A 792 -8.63 27.38 22.37
C ALA A 792 -7.10 27.41 22.65
N VAL A 793 -6.59 28.60 22.97
CA VAL A 793 -5.15 28.89 23.10
C VAL A 793 -4.44 27.94 24.04
N ASP A 794 -4.95 27.80 25.25
CA ASP A 794 -4.32 26.96 26.27
C ASP A 794 -4.27 25.49 25.88
N LEU A 795 -5.32 25.00 25.25
CA LEU A 795 -5.36 23.60 24.75
C LEU A 795 -4.33 23.34 23.65
N TYR A 796 -4.16 24.29 22.72
CA TYR A 796 -3.15 24.16 21.70
C TYR A 796 -1.74 24.30 22.25
N PHE A 797 -1.52 25.20 23.19
CA PHE A 797 -0.23 25.34 23.83
C PHE A 797 0.14 24.12 24.65
N ASP A 798 -0.80 23.53 25.40
CA ASP A 798 -0.61 22.24 26.08
C ASP A 798 -0.18 21.15 25.11
N LYS A 799 -0.77 21.11 23.90
CA LYS A 799 -0.36 20.13 22.88
C LYS A 799 1.03 20.38 22.32
N VAL A 800 1.43 21.64 22.15
CA VAL A 800 2.79 22.01 21.74
C VAL A 800 3.80 21.59 22.78
N VAL A 801 3.56 21.95 24.04
CA VAL A 801 4.43 21.59 25.17
C VAL A 801 4.53 20.06 25.32
N HIS A 802 3.39 19.37 25.22
CA HIS A 802 3.35 17.91 25.31
C HIS A 802 4.09 17.23 24.14
N GLY A 803 3.97 17.78 22.94
CA GLY A 803 4.71 17.32 21.76
C GLY A 803 6.21 17.45 21.94
N ALA A 804 6.67 18.60 22.39
CA ALA A 804 8.09 18.84 22.71
C ALA A 804 8.58 17.94 23.85
N ALA A 805 7.80 17.81 24.93
CA ALA A 805 8.13 16.97 26.08
C ALA A 805 8.28 15.49 25.69
N ASN A 806 7.39 14.96 24.86
CA ASN A 806 7.48 13.56 24.38
C ASN A 806 8.77 13.25 23.62
N ILE A 807 9.33 14.25 22.95
CA ILE A 807 10.59 14.09 22.22
C ILE A 807 11.79 14.26 23.16
N LEU A 808 11.70 15.22 24.10
CA LEU A 808 12.77 15.57 24.99
C LEU A 808 12.79 14.73 26.28
N GLN A 809 11.83 13.85 26.46
CA GLN A 809 11.72 13.00 27.66
C GLN A 809 13.00 12.22 27.94
N CYS A 810 13.64 11.70 26.91
CA CYS A 810 14.89 10.96 27.04
C CYS A 810 16.07 11.79 27.58
N LEU A 811 15.99 13.13 27.58
CA LEU A 811 16.99 14.02 28.16
C LEU A 811 16.88 14.12 29.69
N PHE A 812 15.74 13.70 30.25
CA PHE A 812 15.40 13.90 31.67
C PHE A 812 15.16 12.59 32.44
N GLU A 813 15.40 11.44 31.83
CA GLU A 813 15.10 10.12 32.45
C GLU A 813 16.17 9.64 33.46
N ASN A 814 17.16 10.46 33.78
CA ASN A 814 18.18 10.10 34.79
C ASN A 814 17.88 10.69 36.17
#